data_93ff4256438adb1696cfb0f0045e8f40
#
_entry.id   93ff4256438adb1696cfb0f0045e8f40
#
_cell.length_a   1.000
_cell.length_b   1.000
_cell.length_c   1.000
_cell.angle_alpha   90.00
_cell.angle_beta   90.00
_cell.angle_gamma   90.00
#
_symmetry.space_group_name_H-M   'P 1'
#
loop_
_entity.id
_entity.type
_entity.pdbx_description
1 polymer ?
#
loop_
_entity_poly.entity_id
_entity_poly.type
_entity_poly.pdbx_seq_one_letter_code
_entity_poly.pdbx_strand_id
1 'polypeptide(L)'
;VKFTSSAQLEWEQVRSLVKRYIATSAGDAELASVEPSDDRKAVETSLAEAGEAMAYLRASASPGAGGAIRVNLNGVPNVTLAVQKLRIEGAALEPREIFDLIAFLDRAADARSYLTAAVERFPLLAARAEGIGDFRGLLKEVDGRIQADGTVLDNASPHLNRLRREIEKQKKAIQDSLERFLRANRNEGVLQEEYVTLRNDRFVVPVIAGQRRKLPGVIHGASSTGQTLFLEPMETIDLNNELVRLQEEELREVYRILRELTDRLRIYADPIREAASIIAALDLIFAKGKFGIDFDCVIPKFSAPEDRTLEVERARHPLLMDVLKRRNRSAVPFSLKLDKECRTLLISGPNTGGKTVTLKTLGLVSLMAQAGLPVPCASATLPVFEQVLADIGDNQSIEQNLSTFSAHVSRLREMALDVTPDSLVLLDEIGSATDPEEGGALGVALVDHFRAAGAFTIASTHLTALKIYGARTQTVLNASMGFDEQTLDPTYQLRVGLPGKSAGLDIAERLGMPEDILKRARASLSTQEIELSELVADLHKRLEESTRLKEELERERLAMAARERQNAIDAERREASKLRELETRFDDMEKRWRERADETLTKIAETSDRRKAADEAQRQTSRVRREMREDWEALLPAQSAGVTDAPSRRLKIEEGVRVRVKGIRDLARVRRDLGNGRFEVEAGFMKVQVTVADIEEVFAENNAPASSKLPKNVRFQAGPALSPLVQEINVIGEHAEEAIDRVERFLDAAVMATSARVRIVHGHGMGILKRAVQELLKKNPHVEKFYPASQYEGGTGATIVELKD
;
A
#
# COMPACT_ATOMS: atom_id res chain seq x y z
N VAL A 1 4.99 -10.63 -26.69
CA VAL A 1 4.16 -9.60 -27.33
C VAL A 1 5.07 -8.66 -28.13
N LYS A 2 4.83 -8.51 -29.42
CA LYS A 2 5.56 -7.54 -30.23
C LYS A 2 5.00 -6.14 -29.97
N PHE A 3 5.85 -5.19 -29.61
CA PHE A 3 5.47 -3.77 -29.51
C PHE A 3 6.20 -2.99 -30.58
N THR A 4 5.47 -2.38 -31.49
CA THR A 4 6.07 -1.45 -32.45
C THR A 4 6.39 -0.10 -31.82
N SER A 5 5.84 0.24 -30.65
CA SER A 5 5.93 1.57 -30.07
C SER A 5 5.73 1.62 -28.54
N SER A 6 6.52 0.88 -27.77
CA SER A 6 6.44 0.92 -26.28
C SER A 6 6.60 2.35 -25.71
N ALA A 7 7.43 3.16 -26.36
CA ALA A 7 7.64 4.55 -25.98
C ALA A 7 6.39 5.42 -26.18
N GLN A 8 5.61 5.20 -27.25
CA GLN A 8 4.40 5.97 -27.54
C GLN A 8 3.26 5.65 -26.54
N LEU A 9 3.23 4.44 -26.02
CA LEU A 9 2.29 4.01 -24.99
C LEU A 9 2.77 4.30 -23.56
N GLU A 10 3.96 4.90 -23.40
CA GLU A 10 4.47 5.31 -22.07
C GLU A 10 4.61 4.15 -21.07
N TRP A 11 4.91 2.94 -21.56
CA TRP A 11 5.02 1.74 -20.72
C TRP A 11 6.08 1.88 -19.63
N GLU A 12 7.25 2.45 -19.96
CA GLU A 12 8.33 2.69 -19.01
C GLU A 12 7.91 3.61 -17.85
N GLN A 13 7.07 4.59 -18.15
CA GLN A 13 6.56 5.49 -17.14
C GLN A 13 5.61 4.76 -16.18
N VAL A 14 4.81 3.78 -16.67
CA VAL A 14 3.98 2.93 -15.80
C VAL A 14 4.86 2.04 -14.93
N ARG A 15 5.92 1.41 -15.47
CA ARG A 15 6.90 0.67 -14.66
C ARG A 15 7.51 1.56 -13.58
N SER A 16 7.84 2.81 -13.93
CA SER A 16 8.37 3.80 -12.98
C SER A 16 7.36 4.18 -11.88
N LEU A 17 6.05 4.17 -12.16
CA LEU A 17 5.02 4.32 -11.13
C LEU A 17 5.00 3.14 -10.16
N VAL A 18 5.04 1.90 -10.68
CA VAL A 18 5.06 0.69 -9.86
C VAL A 18 6.32 0.60 -9.01
N LYS A 19 7.47 1.04 -9.55
CA LYS A 19 8.76 1.10 -8.85
C LYS A 19 8.70 1.85 -7.51
N ARG A 20 7.85 2.86 -7.39
CA ARG A 20 7.68 3.62 -6.13
C ARG A 20 7.20 2.76 -4.95
N TYR A 21 6.63 1.61 -5.23
CA TYR A 21 6.10 0.68 -4.24
C TYR A 21 7.03 -0.49 -3.93
N ILE A 22 8.11 -0.64 -4.70
CA ILE A 22 9.16 -1.62 -4.48
C ILE A 22 9.96 -1.22 -3.23
N ALA A 23 10.28 -2.18 -2.39
CA ALA A 23 11.01 -1.96 -1.15
C ALA A 23 12.47 -2.41 -1.22
N THR A 24 12.81 -3.30 -2.14
CA THR A 24 14.14 -3.95 -2.23
C THR A 24 14.77 -3.75 -3.61
N SER A 25 16.10 -3.71 -3.66
CA SER A 25 16.84 -3.64 -4.93
C SER A 25 16.65 -4.91 -5.79
N ALA A 26 16.43 -6.06 -5.14
CA ALA A 26 16.14 -7.30 -5.85
C ALA A 26 14.74 -7.27 -6.49
N GLY A 27 13.74 -6.73 -5.80
CA GLY A 27 12.41 -6.48 -6.35
C GLY A 27 12.42 -5.47 -7.51
N ASP A 28 13.32 -4.48 -7.48
CA ASP A 28 13.52 -3.55 -8.59
C ASP A 28 14.07 -4.26 -9.84
N ALA A 29 15.00 -5.19 -9.67
CA ALA A 29 15.50 -6.02 -10.75
C ALA A 29 14.40 -6.94 -11.35
N GLU A 30 13.56 -7.51 -10.49
CA GLU A 30 12.38 -8.29 -10.92
C GLU A 30 11.39 -7.41 -11.71
N LEU A 31 11.09 -6.20 -11.25
CA LEU A 31 10.22 -5.27 -11.96
C LEU A 31 10.78 -4.88 -13.33
N ALA A 32 12.12 -4.72 -13.44
CA ALA A 32 12.77 -4.40 -14.71
C ALA A 32 12.60 -5.51 -15.75
N SER A 33 12.41 -6.76 -15.33
CA SER A 33 12.16 -7.90 -16.21
C SER A 33 10.67 -8.11 -16.55
N VAL A 34 9.76 -7.33 -15.96
CA VAL A 34 8.33 -7.46 -16.22
C VAL A 34 8.00 -6.91 -17.61
N GLU A 35 7.65 -7.82 -18.49
CA GLU A 35 7.18 -7.50 -19.84
C GLU A 35 5.80 -8.13 -20.08
N PRO A 36 4.95 -7.51 -20.90
CA PRO A 36 3.68 -8.11 -21.26
C PRO A 36 3.88 -9.45 -22.01
N SER A 37 3.12 -10.44 -21.62
CA SER A 37 3.18 -11.81 -22.15
C SER A 37 1.86 -12.22 -22.78
N ASP A 38 1.91 -13.11 -23.76
CA ASP A 38 0.78 -13.81 -24.37
C ASP A 38 0.50 -15.18 -23.72
N ASP A 39 1.35 -15.60 -22.79
CA ASP A 39 1.07 -16.78 -21.95
C ASP A 39 -0.04 -16.45 -20.95
N ARG A 40 -1.27 -16.75 -21.36
CA ARG A 40 -2.47 -16.53 -20.57
C ARG A 40 -2.39 -17.11 -19.15
N LYS A 41 -1.85 -18.33 -19.00
CA LYS A 41 -1.79 -18.99 -17.68
C LYS A 41 -0.81 -18.29 -16.74
N ALA A 42 0.36 -17.94 -17.25
CA ALA A 42 1.36 -17.22 -16.47
C ALA A 42 0.83 -15.84 -16.01
N VAL A 43 0.17 -15.13 -16.94
CA VAL A 43 -0.42 -13.82 -16.66
C VAL A 43 -1.57 -13.91 -15.67
N GLU A 44 -2.51 -14.85 -15.83
CA GLU A 44 -3.64 -15.07 -14.89
C GLU A 44 -3.13 -15.43 -13.49
N THR A 45 -2.06 -16.23 -13.38
CA THR A 45 -1.42 -16.54 -12.10
C THR A 45 -0.85 -15.27 -11.45
N SER A 46 -0.10 -14.48 -12.20
CA SER A 46 0.48 -13.21 -11.71
C SER A 46 -0.61 -12.21 -11.29
N LEU A 47 -1.71 -12.13 -12.03
CA LEU A 47 -2.87 -11.31 -11.67
C LEU A 47 -3.57 -11.80 -10.41
N ALA A 48 -3.72 -13.10 -10.24
CA ALA A 48 -4.31 -13.71 -9.05
C ALA A 48 -3.46 -13.41 -7.82
N GLU A 49 -2.13 -13.56 -7.91
CA GLU A 49 -1.19 -13.18 -6.85
C GLU A 49 -1.29 -11.70 -6.50
N ALA A 50 -1.36 -10.81 -7.50
CA ALA A 50 -1.54 -9.37 -7.27
C ALA A 50 -2.89 -9.07 -6.60
N GLY A 51 -3.96 -9.76 -6.98
CA GLY A 51 -5.29 -9.65 -6.37
C GLY A 51 -5.29 -10.09 -4.91
N GLU A 52 -4.63 -11.20 -4.61
CA GLU A 52 -4.47 -11.71 -3.25
C GLU A 52 -3.63 -10.74 -2.41
N ALA A 53 -2.57 -10.16 -2.98
CA ALA A 53 -1.77 -9.13 -2.31
C ALA A 53 -2.59 -7.87 -1.99
N MET A 54 -3.46 -7.42 -2.90
CA MET A 54 -4.39 -6.32 -2.63
C MET A 54 -5.32 -6.63 -1.46
N ALA A 55 -5.88 -7.83 -1.42
CA ALA A 55 -6.76 -8.29 -0.34
C ALA A 55 -6.01 -8.40 1.00
N TYR A 56 -4.78 -8.96 0.98
CA TYR A 56 -3.92 -9.06 2.14
C TYR A 56 -3.55 -7.69 2.72
N LEU A 57 -3.16 -6.75 1.86
CA LEU A 57 -2.79 -5.38 2.27
C LEU A 57 -3.99 -4.64 2.89
N ARG A 58 -5.20 -4.79 2.33
CA ARG A 58 -6.44 -4.25 2.91
C ARG A 58 -6.76 -4.88 4.27
N ALA A 59 -6.63 -6.19 4.38
CA ALA A 59 -6.85 -6.91 5.63
C ALA A 59 -5.84 -6.52 6.73
N SER A 60 -4.58 -6.29 6.36
CA SER A 60 -3.52 -5.88 7.28
C SER A 60 -3.60 -4.41 7.72
N ALA A 61 -4.35 -3.57 6.99
CA ALA A 61 -4.56 -2.17 7.33
C ALA A 61 -5.73 -1.94 8.30
N SER A 62 -6.62 -2.94 8.49
CA SER A 62 -7.79 -2.83 9.35
C SER A 62 -7.50 -3.52 10.70
N PRO A 63 -7.38 -2.78 11.82
CA PRO A 63 -7.22 -3.36 13.15
C PRO A 63 -8.56 -3.98 13.59
N GLY A 64 -8.71 -5.28 13.46
CA GLY A 64 -9.88 -6.04 13.89
C GLY A 64 -9.57 -7.52 14.07
N ALA A 65 -10.41 -8.26 14.79
CA ALA A 65 -10.23 -9.68 15.08
C ALA A 65 -9.96 -10.49 13.80
N GLY A 66 -8.75 -11.05 13.67
CA GLY A 66 -8.31 -11.83 12.51
C GLY A 66 -7.51 -11.05 11.44
N GLY A 67 -7.01 -9.85 11.74
CA GLY A 67 -6.12 -9.10 10.84
C GLY A 67 -4.82 -9.87 10.58
N ALA A 68 -4.44 -10.00 9.30
CA ALA A 68 -3.14 -10.54 8.93
C ALA A 68 -2.02 -9.60 9.43
N ILE A 69 -0.92 -10.16 9.95
CA ILE A 69 0.25 -9.36 10.31
C ILE A 69 0.91 -8.88 9.02
N ARG A 70 1.18 -7.58 8.92
CA ARG A 70 1.76 -6.99 7.71
C ARG A 70 3.21 -7.40 7.54
N VAL A 71 3.53 -8.03 6.42
CA VAL A 71 4.91 -8.26 5.99
C VAL A 71 5.58 -6.92 5.68
N ASN A 72 6.74 -6.67 6.28
CA ASN A 72 7.53 -5.48 6.05
C ASN A 72 8.85 -5.83 5.36
N LEU A 73 8.95 -5.48 4.08
CA LEU A 73 10.16 -5.68 3.27
C LEU A 73 11.05 -4.43 3.18
N ASN A 74 10.68 -3.33 3.85
CA ASN A 74 11.50 -2.13 3.85
C ASN A 74 12.84 -2.38 4.57
N GLY A 75 13.91 -1.94 3.94
CA GLY A 75 15.25 -2.04 4.51
C GLY A 75 15.84 -3.47 4.49
N VAL A 76 15.25 -4.39 3.74
CA VAL A 76 15.86 -5.71 3.48
C VAL A 76 17.16 -5.51 2.70
N PRO A 77 18.31 -5.99 3.22
CA PRO A 77 19.60 -5.79 2.57
C PRO A 77 19.70 -6.56 1.24
N ASN A 78 20.51 -6.04 0.33
CA ASN A 78 20.86 -6.77 -0.87
C ASN A 78 21.99 -7.77 -0.56
N VAL A 79 21.64 -9.04 -0.55
CA VAL A 79 22.58 -10.14 -0.21
C VAL A 79 23.17 -10.85 -1.43
N THR A 80 22.90 -10.38 -2.64
CA THR A 80 23.30 -11.06 -3.87
C THR A 80 24.81 -11.33 -3.94
N LEU A 81 25.65 -10.33 -3.65
CA LEU A 81 27.09 -10.46 -3.67
C LEU A 81 27.59 -11.36 -2.53
N ALA A 82 27.02 -11.24 -1.35
CA ALA A 82 27.40 -12.08 -0.21
C ALA A 82 27.07 -13.56 -0.49
N VAL A 83 25.90 -13.84 -1.07
CA VAL A 83 25.51 -15.21 -1.48
C VAL A 83 26.46 -15.77 -2.56
N GLN A 84 26.89 -14.94 -3.50
CA GLN A 84 27.89 -15.37 -4.50
C GLN A 84 29.23 -15.71 -3.83
N LYS A 85 29.72 -14.89 -2.89
CA LYS A 85 30.93 -15.15 -2.13
C LYS A 85 30.83 -16.42 -1.26
N LEU A 86 29.66 -16.74 -0.68
CA LEU A 86 29.47 -17.99 0.07
C LEU A 86 29.77 -19.24 -0.75
N ARG A 87 29.65 -19.21 -2.07
CA ARG A 87 29.95 -20.33 -2.95
C ARG A 87 31.44 -20.54 -3.18
N ILE A 88 32.29 -19.57 -2.82
CA ILE A 88 33.74 -19.65 -2.97
C ILE A 88 34.30 -20.35 -1.73
N GLU A 89 34.86 -21.52 -1.92
CA GLU A 89 35.47 -22.30 -0.84
C GLU A 89 36.66 -21.55 -0.23
N GLY A 90 36.71 -21.48 1.09
CA GLY A 90 37.76 -20.78 1.83
C GLY A 90 37.64 -19.26 1.90
N ALA A 91 36.73 -18.62 1.17
CA ALA A 91 36.45 -17.21 1.33
C ALA A 91 35.75 -16.93 2.65
N ALA A 92 36.14 -15.87 3.33
CA ALA A 92 35.40 -15.30 4.47
C ALA A 92 34.65 -14.05 4.02
N LEU A 93 33.43 -13.90 4.52
CA LEU A 93 32.64 -12.69 4.34
C LEU A 93 33.14 -11.58 5.25
N GLU A 94 32.95 -10.36 4.82
CA GLU A 94 33.18 -9.20 5.66
C GLU A 94 32.13 -9.10 6.78
N PRO A 95 32.44 -8.50 7.92
CA PRO A 95 31.49 -8.38 9.02
C PRO A 95 30.13 -7.79 8.59
N ARG A 96 30.13 -6.76 7.76
CA ARG A 96 28.93 -6.12 7.27
C ARG A 96 28.10 -7.06 6.38
N GLU A 97 28.74 -7.86 5.53
CA GLU A 97 28.05 -8.84 4.68
C GLU A 97 27.37 -9.93 5.50
N ILE A 98 28.01 -10.37 6.60
CA ILE A 98 27.41 -11.35 7.53
C ILE A 98 26.22 -10.73 8.25
N PHE A 99 26.35 -9.51 8.75
CA PHE A 99 25.25 -8.80 9.40
C PHE A 99 24.05 -8.62 8.45
N ASP A 100 24.30 -8.19 7.23
CA ASP A 100 23.26 -8.00 6.21
C ASP A 100 22.59 -9.33 5.85
N LEU A 101 23.34 -10.44 5.78
CA LEU A 101 22.78 -11.77 5.60
C LEU A 101 21.88 -12.18 6.77
N ILE A 102 22.32 -11.98 8.01
CA ILE A 102 21.53 -12.29 9.21
C ILE A 102 20.23 -11.47 9.20
N ALA A 103 20.33 -10.17 8.95
CA ALA A 103 19.17 -9.28 8.86
C ALA A 103 18.20 -9.69 7.73
N PHE A 104 18.73 -10.13 6.59
CA PHE A 104 17.94 -10.68 5.50
C PHE A 104 17.20 -11.96 5.93
N LEU A 105 17.91 -12.91 6.55
CA LEU A 105 17.35 -14.19 6.98
C LEU A 105 16.24 -14.01 8.02
N ASP A 106 16.40 -13.07 8.94
CA ASP A 106 15.38 -12.73 9.93
C ASP A 106 14.10 -12.23 9.25
N ARG A 107 14.23 -11.29 8.31
CA ARG A 107 13.09 -10.78 7.52
C ARG A 107 12.44 -11.84 6.65
N ALA A 108 13.23 -12.74 6.07
CA ALA A 108 12.73 -13.85 5.27
C ALA A 108 11.94 -14.85 6.15
N ALA A 109 12.45 -15.16 7.35
CA ALA A 109 11.77 -16.03 8.32
C ALA A 109 10.43 -15.41 8.80
N ASP A 110 10.42 -14.10 9.05
CA ASP A 110 9.21 -13.36 9.40
C ASP A 110 8.18 -13.42 8.27
N ALA A 111 8.60 -13.11 7.03
CA ALA A 111 7.73 -13.14 5.85
C ALA A 111 7.10 -14.53 5.68
N ARG A 112 7.91 -15.59 5.75
CA ARG A 112 7.42 -16.96 5.74
C ARG A 112 6.39 -17.21 6.83
N SER A 113 6.72 -16.88 8.07
CA SER A 113 5.85 -17.14 9.23
C SER A 113 4.49 -16.45 9.10
N TYR A 114 4.47 -15.17 8.69
CA TYR A 114 3.25 -14.39 8.58
C TYR A 114 2.36 -14.85 7.42
N LEU A 115 2.96 -15.17 6.28
CA LEU A 115 2.20 -15.60 5.10
C LEU A 115 1.68 -17.02 5.25
N THR A 116 2.47 -17.96 5.78
CA THR A 116 2.01 -19.34 6.01
C THR A 116 0.93 -19.41 7.10
N ALA A 117 0.99 -18.55 8.12
CA ALA A 117 -0.08 -18.45 9.11
C ALA A 117 -1.41 -17.94 8.52
N ALA A 118 -1.38 -17.29 7.37
CA ALA A 118 -2.56 -16.73 6.69
C ALA A 118 -3.04 -17.58 5.49
N VAL A 119 -2.59 -18.83 5.37
CA VAL A 119 -2.84 -19.71 4.20
C VAL A 119 -4.32 -19.92 3.89
N GLU A 120 -5.19 -20.01 4.89
CA GLU A 120 -6.64 -20.18 4.66
C GLU A 120 -7.27 -19.03 3.87
N ARG A 121 -6.72 -17.82 3.98
CA ARG A 121 -7.25 -16.61 3.32
C ARG A 121 -6.44 -16.19 2.11
N PHE A 122 -5.14 -16.49 2.09
CA PHE A 122 -4.17 -16.04 1.10
C PHE A 122 -3.27 -17.21 0.66
N PRO A 123 -3.85 -18.22 -0.01
CA PRO A 123 -3.14 -19.45 -0.36
C PRO A 123 -1.99 -19.25 -1.35
N LEU A 124 -2.11 -18.31 -2.32
CA LEU A 124 -1.05 -18.09 -3.32
C LEU A 124 0.18 -17.43 -2.69
N LEU A 125 0.00 -16.43 -1.84
CA LEU A 125 1.09 -15.80 -1.11
C LEU A 125 1.75 -16.78 -0.14
N ALA A 126 0.97 -17.61 0.55
CA ALA A 126 1.47 -18.65 1.44
C ALA A 126 2.30 -19.69 0.68
N ALA A 127 1.80 -20.19 -0.47
CA ALA A 127 2.52 -21.13 -1.32
C ALA A 127 3.87 -20.58 -1.81
N ARG A 128 3.92 -19.29 -2.17
CA ARG A 128 5.19 -18.64 -2.50
C ARG A 128 6.14 -18.61 -1.30
N ALA A 129 5.63 -18.28 -0.11
CA ALA A 129 6.43 -18.16 1.10
C ALA A 129 6.90 -19.53 1.64
N GLU A 130 6.23 -20.63 1.36
CA GLU A 130 6.65 -21.98 1.74
C GLU A 130 8.03 -22.35 1.19
N GLY A 131 8.38 -21.84 0.00
CA GLY A 131 9.71 -22.03 -0.59
C GLY A 131 10.84 -21.32 0.16
N ILE A 132 10.55 -20.39 1.07
CA ILE A 132 11.55 -19.80 1.94
C ILE A 132 11.95 -20.84 3.00
N GLY A 133 13.24 -21.15 3.11
CA GLY A 133 13.77 -22.09 4.10
C GLY A 133 13.47 -21.69 5.56
N ASP A 134 13.45 -22.64 6.46
CA ASP A 134 13.41 -22.34 7.90
C ASP A 134 14.80 -22.02 8.41
N PHE A 135 15.09 -20.74 8.60
CA PHE A 135 16.37 -20.24 9.07
C PHE A 135 16.46 -20.01 10.57
N ARG A 136 15.40 -20.29 11.35
CA ARG A 136 15.36 -20.00 12.79
C ARG A 136 16.46 -20.72 13.57
N GLY A 137 16.83 -21.95 13.15
CA GLY A 137 17.95 -22.69 13.72
C GLY A 137 19.29 -22.00 13.46
N LEU A 138 19.54 -21.64 12.19
CA LEU A 138 20.74 -20.93 11.78
C LEU A 138 20.88 -19.57 12.46
N LEU A 139 19.79 -18.80 12.52
CA LEU A 139 19.77 -17.47 13.17
C LEU A 139 20.22 -17.56 14.64
N LYS A 140 19.74 -18.55 15.40
CA LYS A 140 20.17 -18.75 16.80
C LYS A 140 21.68 -19.01 16.96
N GLU A 141 22.32 -19.55 15.94
CA GLU A 141 23.74 -19.86 15.96
C GLU A 141 24.64 -18.69 15.57
N VAL A 142 24.13 -17.81 14.66
CA VAL A 142 24.95 -16.75 14.05
C VAL A 142 24.63 -15.34 14.55
N ASP A 143 23.40 -15.12 15.05
CA ASP A 143 22.95 -13.82 15.52
C ASP A 143 23.65 -13.35 16.80
N GLY A 144 23.67 -12.04 17.01
CA GLY A 144 24.23 -11.42 18.22
C GLY A 144 25.75 -11.46 18.32
N ARG A 145 26.48 -11.75 17.20
CA ARG A 145 27.97 -11.74 17.17
C ARG A 145 28.57 -10.55 16.45
N ILE A 146 27.79 -9.87 15.60
CA ILE A 146 28.22 -8.72 14.81
C ILE A 146 27.21 -7.61 14.95
N GLN A 147 27.68 -6.37 15.13
CA GLN A 147 26.83 -5.17 15.16
C GLN A 147 26.59 -4.59 13.76
N ALA A 148 25.63 -3.65 13.70
CA ALA A 148 25.25 -2.98 12.44
C ALA A 148 26.39 -2.14 11.82
N ASP A 149 27.35 -1.68 12.61
CA ASP A 149 28.55 -0.97 12.15
C ASP A 149 29.64 -1.90 11.61
N GLY A 150 29.43 -3.21 11.65
CA GLY A 150 30.41 -4.21 11.27
C GLY A 150 31.38 -4.61 12.39
N THR A 151 31.19 -4.13 13.60
CA THR A 151 32.04 -4.52 14.73
C THR A 151 31.70 -5.93 15.21
N VAL A 152 32.69 -6.80 15.32
CA VAL A 152 32.55 -8.12 15.95
C VAL A 152 32.46 -7.91 17.45
N LEU A 153 31.40 -8.41 18.07
CA LEU A 153 31.15 -8.24 19.50
C LEU A 153 32.09 -9.08 20.37
N ASP A 154 32.35 -8.62 21.59
CA ASP A 154 33.21 -9.32 22.57
C ASP A 154 32.72 -10.70 22.93
N ASN A 155 31.38 -10.88 22.92
CA ASN A 155 30.73 -12.15 23.19
C ASN A 155 30.81 -13.15 22.02
N ALA A 156 31.30 -12.72 20.85
CA ALA A 156 31.44 -13.58 19.68
C ALA A 156 32.36 -14.78 19.97
N SER A 157 33.42 -14.60 20.81
CA SER A 157 34.17 -15.73 21.39
C SER A 157 34.72 -15.36 22.77
N PRO A 158 34.87 -16.34 23.67
CA PRO A 158 35.53 -16.11 24.97
C PRO A 158 36.99 -15.66 24.83
N HIS A 159 37.67 -16.04 23.75
CA HIS A 159 39.06 -15.67 23.47
C HIS A 159 39.16 -14.20 23.05
N LEU A 160 38.28 -13.74 22.15
CA LEU A 160 38.21 -12.33 21.73
C LEU A 160 37.95 -11.41 22.94
N ASN A 161 37.00 -11.77 23.80
CA ASN A 161 36.71 -11.02 25.02
C ASN A 161 37.95 -10.87 25.93
N ARG A 162 38.75 -11.96 26.06
CA ARG A 162 39.97 -11.95 26.84
C ARG A 162 41.00 -11.03 26.20
N LEU A 163 41.27 -11.19 24.90
CA LEU A 163 42.24 -10.36 24.16
C LEU A 163 41.90 -8.86 24.26
N ARG A 164 40.67 -8.48 24.09
CA ARG A 164 40.28 -7.07 24.20
C ARG A 164 40.46 -6.50 25.59
N ARG A 165 40.19 -7.29 26.63
CA ARG A 165 40.50 -6.90 28.01
C ARG A 165 42.01 -6.76 28.27
N GLU A 166 42.82 -7.64 27.69
CA GLU A 166 44.28 -7.58 27.79
C GLU A 166 44.82 -6.37 27.03
N ILE A 167 44.28 -6.06 25.83
CA ILE A 167 44.61 -4.86 25.07
C ILE A 167 44.30 -3.59 25.86
N GLU A 168 43.14 -3.48 26.47
CA GLU A 168 42.78 -2.30 27.28
C GLU A 168 43.68 -2.16 28.54
N LYS A 169 44.00 -3.29 29.18
CA LYS A 169 44.94 -3.29 30.28
C LYS A 169 46.32 -2.85 29.82
N GLN A 170 46.80 -3.29 28.66
CA GLN A 170 48.07 -2.94 28.09
C GLN A 170 48.15 -1.46 27.70
N LYS A 171 47.11 -0.93 27.04
CA LYS A 171 47.01 0.51 26.75
C LYS A 171 47.10 1.35 28.00
N LYS A 172 46.41 0.96 29.06
CA LYS A 172 46.48 1.65 30.35
C LYS A 172 47.87 1.61 30.93
N ALA A 173 48.56 0.46 30.90
CA ALA A 173 49.93 0.32 31.38
C ALA A 173 50.92 1.21 30.62
N ILE A 174 50.74 1.32 29.28
CA ILE A 174 51.54 2.24 28.44
C ILE A 174 51.24 3.71 28.83
N GLN A 175 49.94 4.07 28.95
CA GLN A 175 49.59 5.43 29.40
C GLN A 175 50.20 5.80 30.73
N ASP A 176 50.07 4.92 31.73
CA ASP A 176 50.62 5.13 33.07
C ASP A 176 52.16 5.28 33.03
N SER A 177 52.85 4.53 32.13
CA SER A 177 54.31 4.64 31.95
C SER A 177 54.69 5.95 31.26
N LEU A 178 53.98 6.33 30.19
CA LEU A 178 54.25 7.59 29.48
C LEU A 178 53.93 8.83 30.32
N GLU A 179 52.86 8.80 31.14
CA GLU A 179 52.59 9.87 32.09
C GLU A 179 53.73 10.04 33.12
N ARG A 180 54.26 8.94 33.62
CA ARG A 180 55.44 8.98 34.50
C ARG A 180 56.65 9.58 33.80
N PHE A 181 56.87 9.15 32.54
CA PHE A 181 57.95 9.69 31.70
C PHE A 181 57.79 11.19 31.44
N LEU A 182 56.61 11.66 31.11
CA LEU A 182 56.31 13.08 30.91
C LEU A 182 56.50 13.89 32.15
N ARG A 183 56.10 13.41 33.32
CA ARG A 183 56.32 14.08 34.62
C ARG A 183 57.77 14.17 34.96
N ALA A 184 58.59 13.13 34.74
CA ALA A 184 59.99 13.08 35.02
C ALA A 184 60.78 14.07 34.13
N ASN A 185 60.42 14.29 32.90
CA ASN A 185 61.09 15.12 31.93
C ASN A 185 60.49 16.52 31.72
N ARG A 186 59.52 16.86 32.54
CA ARG A 186 58.77 18.14 32.44
C ARG A 186 59.68 19.38 32.54
N ASN A 187 60.59 19.36 33.42
CA ASN A 187 61.43 20.52 33.73
C ASN A 187 62.68 20.62 32.85
N GLU A 188 62.97 19.65 31.99
CA GLU A 188 64.19 19.60 31.19
C GLU A 188 64.10 20.35 29.86
N GLY A 189 62.91 20.88 29.50
CA GLY A 189 62.70 21.62 28.26
C GLY A 189 62.90 20.80 26.99
N VAL A 190 62.76 19.49 27.09
CA VAL A 190 62.90 18.49 25.95
C VAL A 190 61.59 18.09 25.31
N LEU A 191 60.46 18.26 26.00
CA LEU A 191 59.16 17.97 25.53
C LEU A 191 58.60 19.16 24.73
N GLN A 192 57.97 18.89 23.55
CA GLN A 192 57.29 19.93 22.79
C GLN A 192 55.97 20.28 23.43
N GLU A 193 55.22 19.25 23.84
CA GLU A 193 53.93 19.30 24.51
C GLU A 193 53.79 18.10 25.44
N GLU A 194 52.97 18.24 26.50
CA GLU A 194 52.79 17.19 27.52
C GLU A 194 51.56 16.32 27.21
N TYR A 195 51.53 15.66 26.04
CA TYR A 195 50.49 14.69 25.70
C TYR A 195 51.06 13.42 25.07
N VAL A 196 50.28 12.36 25.15
CA VAL A 196 50.53 11.07 24.49
C VAL A 196 49.76 11.01 23.18
N THR A 197 50.38 10.56 22.11
CA THR A 197 49.74 10.38 20.83
C THR A 197 50.07 9.00 20.23
N LEU A 198 49.34 8.60 19.21
CA LEU A 198 49.56 7.36 18.49
C LEU A 198 50.25 7.66 17.15
N ARG A 199 51.34 6.93 16.85
CA ARG A 199 52.03 6.94 15.55
C ARG A 199 52.47 5.53 15.21
N ASN A 200 52.11 5.07 13.98
CA ASN A 200 52.41 3.73 13.54
C ASN A 200 52.01 2.64 14.57
N ASP A 201 50.76 2.77 15.10
CA ASP A 201 50.20 1.89 16.13
C ASP A 201 50.95 1.79 17.44
N ARG A 202 51.83 2.79 17.72
CA ARG A 202 52.57 2.92 18.96
C ARG A 202 52.25 4.20 19.68
N PHE A 203 52.18 4.13 20.97
CA PHE A 203 52.04 5.29 21.84
C PHE A 203 53.39 5.98 21.97
N VAL A 204 53.42 7.25 21.64
CA VAL A 204 54.64 8.08 21.59
C VAL A 204 54.40 9.43 22.25
N VAL A 205 55.48 10.12 22.57
CA VAL A 205 55.45 11.49 23.10
C VAL A 205 56.10 12.48 22.12
N PRO A 206 55.59 13.70 21.97
CA PRO A 206 56.18 14.73 21.14
C PRO A 206 57.36 15.38 21.81
N VAL A 207 58.53 15.30 21.19
CA VAL A 207 59.79 15.87 21.68
C VAL A 207 60.37 16.91 20.71
N ILE A 208 61.11 17.89 21.21
CA ILE A 208 61.76 18.92 20.40
C ILE A 208 62.87 18.26 19.58
N ALA A 209 62.95 18.45 18.28
CA ALA A 209 63.94 17.80 17.41
C ALA A 209 65.36 18.05 17.79
N GLY A 210 65.70 19.30 18.25
CA GLY A 210 67.03 19.71 18.71
C GLY A 210 67.45 19.09 20.03
N GLN A 211 66.59 18.53 20.83
CA GLN A 211 66.85 17.94 22.14
C GLN A 211 66.91 16.41 22.17
N ARG A 212 66.75 15.77 21.00
CA ARG A 212 66.64 14.31 20.86
C ARG A 212 67.67 13.50 21.63
N ARG A 213 68.97 13.99 21.64
CA ARG A 213 70.11 13.27 22.27
C ARG A 213 69.99 13.10 23.79
N LYS A 214 69.09 13.84 24.41
CA LYS A 214 68.87 13.77 25.86
C LYS A 214 67.92 12.67 26.29
N LEU A 215 67.03 12.21 25.35
CA LEU A 215 66.02 11.21 25.68
C LEU A 215 66.32 9.89 24.95
N PRO A 216 66.50 8.78 25.68
CA PRO A 216 66.65 7.46 25.08
C PRO A 216 65.32 6.97 24.56
N GLY A 217 65.26 6.61 23.27
CA GLY A 217 64.01 6.08 22.64
C GLY A 217 64.12 6.00 21.12
N VAL A 218 63.06 5.47 20.50
CA VAL A 218 62.92 5.27 19.05
C VAL A 218 62.00 6.33 18.46
N ILE A 219 62.36 6.88 17.31
CA ILE A 219 61.54 7.86 16.60
C ILE A 219 60.62 7.17 15.61
N HIS A 220 59.33 7.43 15.73
CA HIS A 220 58.26 6.89 14.83
C HIS A 220 57.70 7.93 13.86
N GLY A 221 58.30 9.11 13.81
CA GLY A 221 57.88 10.14 12.85
C GLY A 221 58.28 11.53 13.28
N ALA A 222 58.10 12.50 12.39
CA ALA A 222 58.29 13.93 12.67
C ALA A 222 57.05 14.72 12.26
N SER A 223 56.86 15.92 12.83
CA SER A 223 55.83 16.86 12.38
C SER A 223 56.14 17.36 10.95
N SER A 224 55.17 17.91 10.28
CA SER A 224 55.31 18.46 8.92
C SER A 224 56.40 19.54 8.81
N THR A 225 56.68 20.25 9.90
CA THR A 225 57.74 21.26 9.99
C THR A 225 59.09 20.70 10.44
N GLY A 226 59.16 19.42 10.83
CA GLY A 226 60.36 18.78 11.34
C GLY A 226 60.78 19.25 12.72
N GLN A 227 60.06 20.15 13.39
CA GLN A 227 60.42 20.70 14.69
C GLN A 227 60.06 19.77 15.86
N THR A 228 59.08 18.88 15.66
CA THR A 228 58.62 17.89 16.65
C THR A 228 58.94 16.50 16.15
N LEU A 229 59.56 15.69 16.96
CA LEU A 229 59.78 14.28 16.75
C LEU A 229 58.85 13.49 17.66
N PHE A 230 58.28 12.40 17.15
CA PHE A 230 57.44 11.49 17.93
C PHE A 230 58.31 10.36 18.47
N LEU A 231 58.65 10.43 19.75
CA LEU A 231 59.59 9.52 20.43
C LEU A 231 58.80 8.44 21.18
N GLU A 232 59.17 7.18 20.98
CA GLU A 232 58.83 6.06 21.86
C GLU A 232 59.93 5.93 22.89
N PRO A 233 59.70 6.20 24.18
CA PRO A 233 60.69 6.02 25.21
C PRO A 233 61.11 4.55 25.36
N MET A 234 62.38 4.28 25.73
CA MET A 234 62.90 2.92 25.91
C MET A 234 62.06 2.11 26.89
N GLU A 235 61.50 2.73 27.92
CA GLU A 235 60.68 2.12 28.97
C GLU A 235 59.34 1.59 28.43
N THR A 236 58.87 2.07 27.26
CA THR A 236 57.58 1.70 26.70
C THR A 236 57.67 0.83 25.47
N ILE A 237 58.87 0.54 24.96
CA ILE A 237 59.08 -0.27 23.75
C ILE A 237 58.48 -1.66 23.90
N ASP A 238 58.81 -2.35 25.02
CA ASP A 238 58.29 -3.69 25.28
C ASP A 238 56.75 -3.69 25.45
N LEU A 239 56.24 -2.66 26.11
CA LEU A 239 54.79 -2.52 26.28
C LEU A 239 54.08 -2.26 24.96
N ASN A 240 54.62 -1.42 24.09
CA ASN A 240 54.08 -1.18 22.74
C ASN A 240 54.21 -2.43 21.84
N ASN A 241 55.34 -3.18 21.93
CA ASN A 241 55.52 -4.43 21.23
C ASN A 241 54.44 -5.47 21.62
N GLU A 242 54.18 -5.59 22.92
CA GLU A 242 53.14 -6.47 23.44
C GLU A 242 51.75 -6.01 23.00
N LEU A 243 51.49 -4.71 22.96
CA LEU A 243 50.23 -4.19 22.44
C LEU A 243 50.01 -4.57 20.96
N VAL A 244 51.02 -4.37 20.11
CA VAL A 244 50.96 -4.75 18.69
C VAL A 244 50.71 -6.26 18.55
N ARG A 245 51.42 -7.07 19.34
CA ARG A 245 51.23 -8.52 19.35
C ARG A 245 49.79 -8.93 19.70
N LEU A 246 49.19 -8.32 20.72
CA LEU A 246 47.82 -8.56 21.15
C LEU A 246 46.82 -8.12 20.09
N GLN A 247 47.06 -6.98 19.44
CA GLN A 247 46.21 -6.49 18.33
C GLN A 247 46.25 -7.41 17.11
N GLU A 248 47.43 -7.94 16.76
CA GLU A 248 47.54 -8.95 15.69
C GLU A 248 46.83 -10.24 16.07
N GLU A 249 46.85 -10.67 17.32
CA GLU A 249 46.09 -11.83 17.80
C GLU A 249 44.58 -11.57 17.76
N GLU A 250 44.17 -10.34 18.13
CA GLU A 250 42.77 -9.93 17.99
C GLU A 250 42.29 -10.02 16.53
N LEU A 251 43.07 -9.48 15.60
CA LEU A 251 42.76 -9.53 14.16
C LEU A 251 42.64 -10.99 13.66
N ARG A 252 43.58 -11.85 14.08
CA ARG A 252 43.53 -13.29 13.73
C ARG A 252 42.29 -13.97 14.30
N GLU A 253 41.92 -13.67 15.52
CA GLU A 253 40.73 -14.24 16.16
C GLU A 253 39.46 -13.71 15.52
N VAL A 254 39.36 -12.42 15.19
CA VAL A 254 38.24 -11.84 14.44
C VAL A 254 38.09 -12.55 13.10
N TYR A 255 39.18 -12.70 12.32
CA TYR A 255 39.16 -13.42 11.06
C TYR A 255 38.71 -14.86 11.21
N ARG A 256 39.16 -15.56 12.29
CA ARG A 256 38.74 -16.93 12.58
C ARG A 256 37.23 -17.01 12.84
N ILE A 257 36.69 -16.04 13.61
CA ILE A 257 35.24 -15.96 13.89
C ILE A 257 34.44 -15.70 12.61
N LEU A 258 34.88 -14.74 11.79
CA LEU A 258 34.21 -14.42 10.51
C LEU A 258 34.21 -15.63 9.56
N ARG A 259 35.33 -16.36 9.51
CA ARG A 259 35.41 -17.59 8.72
C ARG A 259 34.48 -18.65 9.24
N GLU A 260 34.41 -18.89 10.55
CA GLU A 260 33.49 -19.84 11.17
C GLU A 260 32.03 -19.49 10.88
N LEU A 261 31.65 -18.21 11.01
CA LEU A 261 30.30 -17.74 10.68
C LEU A 261 30.01 -17.93 9.18
N THR A 262 30.98 -17.61 8.32
CA THR A 262 30.84 -17.78 6.88
C THR A 262 30.65 -19.24 6.50
N ASP A 263 31.42 -20.15 7.11
CA ASP A 263 31.34 -21.59 6.84
C ASP A 263 29.98 -22.16 7.26
N ARG A 264 29.40 -21.66 8.37
CA ARG A 264 28.03 -22.01 8.77
C ARG A 264 26.98 -21.51 7.81
N LEU A 265 27.09 -20.24 7.36
CA LEU A 265 26.19 -19.66 6.35
C LEU A 265 26.33 -20.37 5.00
N ARG A 266 27.52 -20.83 4.64
CA ARG A 266 27.83 -21.54 3.38
C ARG A 266 27.01 -22.80 3.20
N ILE A 267 26.75 -23.54 4.28
CA ILE A 267 25.91 -24.74 4.25
C ILE A 267 24.51 -24.43 3.73
N TYR A 268 24.04 -23.21 3.94
CA TYR A 268 22.73 -22.74 3.53
C TYR A 268 22.75 -21.83 2.30
N ALA A 269 23.87 -21.77 1.56
CA ALA A 269 24.03 -20.82 0.44
C ALA A 269 22.92 -20.96 -0.63
N ASP A 270 22.53 -22.19 -1.01
CA ASP A 270 21.47 -22.41 -1.99
C ASP A 270 20.07 -22.10 -1.43
N PRO A 271 19.67 -22.53 -0.22
CA PRO A 271 18.44 -22.07 0.43
C PRO A 271 18.35 -20.55 0.60
N ILE A 272 19.47 -19.88 0.93
CA ILE A 272 19.52 -18.42 1.06
C ILE A 272 19.27 -17.74 -0.31
N ARG A 273 19.87 -18.26 -1.36
CA ARG A 273 19.65 -17.76 -2.72
C ARG A 273 18.19 -17.91 -3.15
N GLU A 274 17.59 -19.08 -2.90
CA GLU A 274 16.18 -19.32 -3.19
C GLU A 274 15.27 -18.37 -2.41
N ALA A 275 15.53 -18.20 -1.12
CA ALA A 275 14.83 -17.22 -0.30
C ALA A 275 14.97 -15.79 -0.84
N ALA A 276 16.17 -15.41 -1.33
CA ALA A 276 16.37 -14.08 -1.92
C ALA A 276 15.53 -13.88 -3.20
N SER A 277 15.43 -14.90 -4.05
CA SER A 277 14.57 -14.86 -5.23
C SER A 277 13.09 -14.77 -4.85
N ILE A 278 12.65 -15.54 -3.86
CA ILE A 278 11.25 -15.51 -3.39
C ILE A 278 10.90 -14.16 -2.76
N ILE A 279 11.79 -13.59 -1.95
CA ILE A 279 11.59 -12.26 -1.34
C ILE A 279 11.50 -11.18 -2.42
N ALA A 280 12.33 -11.24 -3.46
CA ALA A 280 12.24 -10.32 -4.59
C ALA A 280 10.90 -10.43 -5.33
N ALA A 281 10.44 -11.66 -5.59
CA ALA A 281 9.14 -11.92 -6.21
C ALA A 281 7.98 -11.43 -5.33
N LEU A 282 8.02 -11.68 -4.01
CA LEU A 282 7.01 -11.20 -3.06
C LEU A 282 6.99 -9.66 -3.00
N ASP A 283 8.15 -9.01 -3.03
CA ASP A 283 8.21 -7.53 -3.06
C ASP A 283 7.54 -6.99 -4.32
N LEU A 284 7.79 -7.58 -5.49
CA LEU A 284 7.10 -7.22 -6.72
C LEU A 284 5.58 -7.45 -6.63
N ILE A 285 5.14 -8.59 -6.09
CA ILE A 285 3.71 -8.91 -5.91
C ILE A 285 3.06 -7.89 -4.97
N PHE A 286 3.69 -7.54 -3.86
CA PHE A 286 3.19 -6.50 -2.96
C PHE A 286 3.24 -5.11 -3.57
N ALA A 287 4.23 -4.80 -4.40
CA ALA A 287 4.29 -3.53 -5.13
C ALA A 287 3.12 -3.40 -6.12
N LYS A 288 2.82 -4.47 -6.89
CA LYS A 288 1.62 -4.54 -7.74
C LYS A 288 0.34 -4.35 -6.92
N GLY A 289 0.25 -4.98 -5.75
CA GLY A 289 -0.88 -4.84 -4.84
C GLY A 289 -1.07 -3.43 -4.29
N LYS A 290 0.00 -2.79 -3.82
CA LYS A 290 -0.02 -1.39 -3.34
C LYS A 290 -0.40 -0.41 -4.44
N PHE A 291 0.22 -0.57 -5.63
CA PHE A 291 -0.15 0.21 -6.81
C PHE A 291 -1.65 0.04 -7.13
N GLY A 292 -2.14 -1.22 -7.13
CA GLY A 292 -3.55 -1.51 -7.39
C GLY A 292 -4.50 -0.84 -6.40
N ILE A 293 -4.14 -0.74 -5.13
CA ILE A 293 -4.93 -0.05 -4.10
C ILE A 293 -4.89 1.48 -4.32
N ASP A 294 -3.70 2.03 -4.54
CA ASP A 294 -3.50 3.49 -4.60
C ASP A 294 -4.11 4.12 -5.87
N PHE A 295 -4.19 3.36 -6.96
CA PHE A 295 -4.79 3.76 -8.23
C PHE A 295 -6.22 3.23 -8.41
N ASP A 296 -6.83 2.66 -7.36
CA ASP A 296 -8.19 2.11 -7.40
C ASP A 296 -8.38 1.18 -8.61
N CYS A 297 -7.48 0.21 -8.71
CA CYS A 297 -7.44 -0.77 -9.78
C CYS A 297 -8.26 -2.02 -9.46
N VAL A 298 -8.61 -2.74 -10.52
CA VAL A 298 -9.20 -4.08 -10.45
C VAL A 298 -8.28 -5.10 -11.11
N ILE A 299 -8.49 -6.37 -10.79
CA ILE A 299 -7.85 -7.48 -11.50
C ILE A 299 -8.65 -7.72 -12.79
N PRO A 300 -8.03 -7.53 -13.98
CA PRO A 300 -8.70 -7.77 -15.25
C PRO A 300 -8.96 -9.26 -15.47
N LYS A 301 -9.97 -9.57 -16.25
CA LYS A 301 -10.28 -10.93 -16.72
C LYS A 301 -9.92 -11.04 -18.20
N PHE A 302 -9.50 -12.22 -18.63
CA PHE A 302 -9.33 -12.48 -20.05
C PHE A 302 -10.57 -13.16 -20.61
N SER A 303 -11.04 -12.64 -21.76
CA SER A 303 -12.17 -13.23 -22.50
C SER A 303 -11.79 -14.62 -23.04
N ALA A 304 -12.80 -15.45 -23.28
CA ALA A 304 -12.58 -16.72 -23.95
C ALA A 304 -12.11 -16.48 -25.40
N PRO A 305 -11.26 -17.35 -25.96
CA PRO A 305 -10.78 -17.20 -27.35
C PRO A 305 -11.89 -17.09 -28.38
N GLU A 306 -13.06 -17.70 -28.12
CA GLU A 306 -14.24 -17.68 -28.99
C GLU A 306 -15.02 -16.37 -28.90
N ASP A 307 -15.05 -15.73 -27.72
CA ASP A 307 -15.84 -14.52 -27.47
C ASP A 307 -15.09 -13.24 -27.82
N ARG A 308 -13.77 -13.23 -27.61
CA ARG A 308 -12.89 -12.10 -27.93
C ARG A 308 -13.53 -10.74 -27.65
N THR A 309 -13.85 -10.50 -26.39
CA THR A 309 -14.46 -9.23 -25.94
C THR A 309 -13.41 -8.35 -25.33
N LEU A 310 -13.35 -7.08 -25.75
CA LEU A 310 -12.64 -5.99 -25.10
C LEU A 310 -13.69 -5.11 -24.43
N GLU A 311 -13.79 -5.19 -23.12
CA GLU A 311 -14.73 -4.41 -22.32
C GLU A 311 -14.01 -3.77 -21.14
N VAL A 312 -14.08 -2.46 -21.06
CA VAL A 312 -13.53 -1.69 -19.95
C VAL A 312 -14.60 -0.76 -19.41
N GLU A 313 -14.78 -0.77 -18.11
CA GLU A 313 -15.73 0.09 -17.43
C GLU A 313 -14.96 1.11 -16.57
N ARG A 314 -15.27 2.39 -16.74
CA ARG A 314 -14.67 3.51 -16.02
C ARG A 314 -13.13 3.49 -16.05
N ALA A 315 -12.56 3.17 -17.21
CA ALA A 315 -11.12 3.16 -17.41
C ALA A 315 -10.52 4.56 -17.27
N ARG A 316 -9.36 4.63 -16.67
CA ARG A 316 -8.61 5.87 -16.41
C ARG A 316 -7.15 5.69 -16.79
N HIS A 317 -6.51 6.76 -17.28
CA HIS A 317 -5.10 6.70 -17.63
C HIS A 317 -4.22 6.79 -16.38
N PRO A 318 -3.37 5.80 -16.05
CA PRO A 318 -2.64 5.76 -14.79
C PRO A 318 -1.70 6.95 -14.58
N LEU A 319 -0.95 7.36 -15.62
CA LEU A 319 -0.04 8.50 -15.54
C LEU A 319 -0.80 9.82 -15.38
N LEU A 320 -1.93 9.98 -16.08
CA LEU A 320 -2.79 11.16 -15.92
C LEU A 320 -3.39 11.20 -14.50
N MET A 321 -3.77 10.06 -13.94
CA MET A 321 -4.22 9.98 -12.54
C MET A 321 -3.14 10.48 -11.58
N ASP A 322 -1.88 10.06 -11.74
CA ASP A 322 -0.77 10.49 -10.88
C ASP A 322 -0.57 12.03 -10.96
N VAL A 323 -0.58 12.59 -12.18
CA VAL A 323 -0.43 14.03 -12.39
C VAL A 323 -1.59 14.83 -11.81
N LEU A 324 -2.83 14.38 -12.03
CA LEU A 324 -4.02 15.07 -11.56
C LEU A 324 -4.22 14.95 -10.06
N LYS A 325 -3.86 13.80 -9.46
CA LYS A 325 -3.88 13.57 -8.00
C LYS A 325 -3.01 14.61 -7.27
N ARG A 326 -1.83 14.93 -7.82
CA ARG A 326 -0.94 15.99 -7.28
C ARG A 326 -1.55 17.38 -7.37
N ARG A 327 -2.52 17.59 -8.27
CA ARG A 327 -3.26 18.85 -8.46
C ARG A 327 -4.64 18.84 -7.82
N ASN A 328 -4.95 17.86 -6.97
CA ASN A 328 -6.27 17.64 -6.37
C ASN A 328 -7.41 17.59 -7.41
N ARG A 329 -7.14 16.99 -8.56
CA ARG A 329 -8.11 16.75 -9.63
C ARG A 329 -8.23 15.25 -9.90
N SER A 330 -9.35 14.82 -10.48
CA SER A 330 -9.59 13.44 -10.90
C SER A 330 -9.61 13.32 -12.42
N ALA A 331 -9.12 12.19 -12.92
CA ALA A 331 -9.26 11.84 -14.33
C ALA A 331 -10.72 11.44 -14.62
N VAL A 332 -11.24 11.92 -15.72
CA VAL A 332 -12.59 11.55 -16.20
C VAL A 332 -12.51 10.12 -16.73
N PRO A 333 -13.31 9.18 -16.18
CA PRO A 333 -13.33 7.82 -16.64
C PRO A 333 -14.15 7.65 -17.91
N PHE A 334 -13.79 6.66 -18.74
CA PHE A 334 -14.61 6.26 -19.88
C PHE A 334 -14.90 4.75 -19.87
N SER A 335 -15.95 4.34 -20.57
CA SER A 335 -16.32 2.94 -20.72
C SER A 335 -16.43 2.61 -22.21
N LEU A 336 -16.00 1.40 -22.57
CA LEU A 336 -16.02 0.91 -23.95
C LEU A 336 -16.23 -0.60 -23.95
N LYS A 337 -17.04 -1.04 -24.89
CA LYS A 337 -17.25 -2.47 -25.20
C LYS A 337 -17.10 -2.68 -26.69
N LEU A 338 -16.18 -3.58 -27.05
CA LEU A 338 -16.02 -4.13 -28.40
C LEU A 338 -16.13 -5.65 -28.30
N ASP A 339 -16.81 -6.26 -29.21
CA ASP A 339 -17.05 -7.70 -29.26
C ASP A 339 -16.62 -8.30 -30.60
N LYS A 340 -16.88 -9.58 -30.81
CA LYS A 340 -16.53 -10.28 -32.05
C LYS A 340 -17.20 -9.71 -33.30
N GLU A 341 -18.35 -9.06 -33.17
CA GLU A 341 -19.09 -8.48 -34.29
C GLU A 341 -18.59 -7.08 -34.63
N CYS A 342 -18.17 -6.35 -33.62
CA CYS A 342 -17.76 -4.96 -33.72
C CYS A 342 -16.40 -4.72 -33.05
N ARG A 343 -15.29 -4.94 -33.80
CA ARG A 343 -13.90 -4.81 -33.29
C ARG A 343 -13.25 -3.49 -33.68
N THR A 344 -13.94 -2.65 -34.42
CA THR A 344 -13.38 -1.36 -34.91
C THR A 344 -14.13 -0.20 -34.28
N LEU A 345 -13.37 0.73 -33.71
CA LEU A 345 -13.88 1.98 -33.11
C LEU A 345 -13.23 3.18 -33.80
N LEU A 346 -14.06 4.12 -34.28
CA LEU A 346 -13.63 5.41 -34.79
C LEU A 346 -14.00 6.51 -33.80
N ILE A 347 -13.01 7.16 -33.20
CA ILE A 347 -13.21 8.25 -32.24
C ILE A 347 -13.05 9.58 -32.94
N SER A 348 -14.10 10.41 -32.98
CA SER A 348 -14.07 11.74 -33.58
C SER A 348 -14.26 12.86 -32.55
N GLY A 349 -13.92 14.07 -32.91
CA GLY A 349 -14.03 15.23 -32.01
C GLY A 349 -12.77 16.10 -32.03
N PRO A 350 -12.74 17.20 -31.27
CA PRO A 350 -11.58 18.10 -31.21
C PRO A 350 -10.34 17.42 -30.59
N ASN A 351 -9.15 17.88 -30.97
CA ASN A 351 -7.89 17.30 -30.47
C ASN A 351 -7.74 17.47 -28.97
N THR A 352 -8.22 18.56 -28.42
CA THR A 352 -8.24 18.82 -26.96
C THR A 352 -9.23 17.96 -26.19
N GLY A 353 -10.09 17.19 -26.86
CA GLY A 353 -11.16 16.40 -26.24
C GLY A 353 -10.69 15.13 -25.52
N GLY A 354 -9.43 14.70 -25.67
CA GLY A 354 -8.89 13.50 -24.99
C GLY A 354 -8.87 12.22 -25.84
N LYS A 355 -8.98 12.30 -27.18
CA LYS A 355 -8.90 11.15 -28.11
C LYS A 355 -7.62 10.35 -27.91
N THR A 356 -6.47 11.01 -27.96
CA THR A 356 -5.13 10.43 -27.76
C THR A 356 -5.00 9.76 -26.40
N VAL A 357 -5.56 10.37 -25.34
CA VAL A 357 -5.54 9.81 -23.98
C VAL A 357 -6.38 8.52 -23.91
N THR A 358 -7.53 8.48 -24.61
CA THR A 358 -8.37 7.27 -24.68
C THR A 358 -7.62 6.13 -25.38
N LEU A 359 -6.97 6.40 -26.52
CA LEU A 359 -6.15 5.42 -27.24
C LEU A 359 -5.00 4.89 -26.36
N LYS A 360 -4.23 5.80 -25.76
CA LYS A 360 -3.13 5.44 -24.84
C LYS A 360 -3.63 4.63 -23.64
N THR A 361 -4.79 4.99 -23.07
CA THR A 361 -5.36 4.26 -21.94
C THR A 361 -5.69 2.83 -22.31
N LEU A 362 -6.34 2.58 -23.45
CA LEU A 362 -6.68 1.23 -23.91
C LEU A 362 -5.43 0.41 -24.17
N GLY A 363 -4.43 0.98 -24.82
CA GLY A 363 -3.13 0.34 -25.03
C GLY A 363 -2.47 -0.02 -23.70
N LEU A 364 -2.35 0.94 -22.77
CA LEU A 364 -1.74 0.71 -21.47
C LEU A 364 -2.48 -0.30 -20.61
N VAL A 365 -3.81 -0.24 -20.56
CA VAL A 365 -4.64 -1.19 -19.82
C VAL A 365 -4.42 -2.62 -20.35
N SER A 366 -4.33 -2.78 -21.66
CA SER A 366 -4.03 -4.08 -22.28
C SER A 366 -2.63 -4.58 -21.92
N LEU A 367 -1.62 -3.70 -22.00
CA LEU A 367 -0.25 -4.03 -21.62
C LEU A 367 -0.11 -4.37 -20.13
N MET A 368 -0.71 -3.56 -19.28
CA MET A 368 -0.73 -3.79 -17.82
C MET A 368 -1.35 -5.14 -17.49
N ALA A 369 -2.51 -5.45 -18.08
CA ALA A 369 -3.16 -6.74 -17.89
C ALA A 369 -2.25 -7.90 -18.26
N GLN A 370 -1.61 -7.84 -19.44
CA GLN A 370 -0.71 -8.89 -19.94
C GLN A 370 0.66 -8.93 -19.24
N ALA A 371 1.02 -7.87 -18.51
CA ALA A 371 2.16 -7.85 -17.60
C ALA A 371 1.83 -8.33 -16.17
N GLY A 372 0.61 -8.81 -15.94
CA GLY A 372 0.16 -9.24 -14.62
C GLY A 372 0.02 -8.09 -13.63
N LEU A 373 -0.33 -6.89 -14.11
CA LEU A 373 -0.60 -5.70 -13.29
C LEU A 373 -2.10 -5.47 -13.16
N PRO A 374 -2.60 -5.04 -12.00
CA PRO A 374 -3.97 -4.55 -11.87
C PRO A 374 -4.18 -3.29 -12.71
N VAL A 375 -5.40 -3.08 -13.22
CA VAL A 375 -5.74 -2.01 -14.16
C VAL A 375 -6.69 -0.98 -13.54
N PRO A 376 -6.54 0.33 -13.82
CA PRO A 376 -7.31 1.41 -13.22
C PRO A 376 -8.72 1.53 -13.86
N CYS A 377 -9.54 0.53 -13.66
CA CYS A 377 -10.90 0.39 -14.16
C CYS A 377 -11.86 0.00 -13.02
N ALA A 378 -13.19 0.13 -13.24
CA ALA A 378 -14.18 -0.49 -12.35
C ALA A 378 -14.35 -1.98 -12.66
N SER A 379 -14.31 -2.34 -13.95
CA SER A 379 -14.19 -3.71 -14.43
C SER A 379 -13.43 -3.74 -15.76
N ALA A 380 -12.73 -4.83 -16.05
CA ALA A 380 -12.05 -5.02 -17.32
C ALA A 380 -12.09 -6.48 -17.75
N THR A 381 -12.53 -6.72 -19.00
CA THR A 381 -12.46 -8.00 -19.69
C THR A 381 -11.76 -7.78 -21.03
N LEU A 382 -10.63 -8.41 -21.23
CA LEU A 382 -9.72 -8.14 -22.34
C LEU A 382 -9.43 -9.45 -23.10
N PRO A 383 -9.25 -9.41 -24.43
CA PRO A 383 -8.60 -10.53 -25.09
C PRO A 383 -7.09 -10.54 -24.80
N VAL A 384 -6.44 -11.66 -24.97
CA VAL A 384 -4.98 -11.74 -25.00
C VAL A 384 -4.51 -11.31 -26.39
N PHE A 385 -3.66 -10.29 -26.45
CA PHE A 385 -3.08 -9.81 -27.69
C PHE A 385 -1.69 -10.37 -27.91
N GLU A 386 -1.41 -10.87 -29.10
CA GLU A 386 -0.04 -11.25 -29.51
C GLU A 386 0.82 -10.01 -29.80
N GLN A 387 0.19 -8.94 -30.23
CA GLN A 387 0.88 -7.70 -30.56
C GLN A 387 -0.02 -6.47 -30.33
N VAL A 388 0.63 -5.38 -29.93
CA VAL A 388 0.02 -4.06 -29.82
C VAL A 388 0.74 -3.12 -30.76
N LEU A 389 0.05 -2.71 -31.81
CA LEU A 389 0.52 -1.87 -32.87
C LEU A 389 -0.02 -0.45 -32.65
N ALA A 390 0.85 0.52 -32.39
CA ALA A 390 0.42 1.88 -32.10
C ALA A 390 1.14 2.90 -33.01
N ASP A 391 0.39 3.82 -33.59
CA ASP A 391 0.88 5.04 -34.18
C ASP A 391 0.16 6.22 -33.51
N ILE A 392 0.77 6.72 -32.42
CA ILE A 392 0.20 7.71 -31.52
C ILE A 392 1.21 8.83 -31.28
N GLY A 393 0.77 10.08 -31.44
CA GLY A 393 1.52 11.28 -31.09
C GLY A 393 2.10 12.06 -32.26
N ASP A 394 2.33 13.36 -32.06
CA ASP A 394 2.93 14.27 -33.01
C ASP A 394 4.43 14.05 -33.12
N ASN A 395 4.90 13.55 -34.27
CA ASN A 395 6.33 13.42 -34.55
C ASN A 395 6.92 14.77 -34.98
N GLN A 396 6.96 15.73 -34.07
CA GLN A 396 7.67 17.01 -34.25
C GLN A 396 9.16 16.92 -33.85
N SER A 397 9.76 15.73 -33.87
CA SER A 397 11.20 15.63 -33.64
C SER A 397 11.95 16.13 -34.88
N ILE A 398 12.66 17.23 -34.72
CA ILE A 398 13.49 17.93 -35.74
C ILE A 398 14.65 17.03 -36.24
N GLU A 399 14.90 15.89 -35.57
CA GLU A 399 16.04 15.01 -35.86
C GLU A 399 15.86 14.02 -37.04
N GLN A 400 14.63 13.82 -37.53
CA GLN A 400 14.37 12.97 -38.69
C GLN A 400 13.97 13.81 -39.88
N ASN A 401 14.88 13.90 -40.87
CA ASN A 401 14.75 14.62 -42.16
C ASN A 401 13.66 14.08 -43.12
N LEU A 402 12.76 13.23 -42.68
CA LEU A 402 11.60 12.75 -43.40
C LEU A 402 10.40 13.64 -43.09
N SER A 403 9.57 14.00 -44.09
CA SER A 403 8.31 14.68 -43.80
C SER A 403 7.49 13.84 -42.86
N THR A 404 6.75 14.51 -41.96
CA THR A 404 5.90 13.84 -40.96
C THR A 404 4.98 12.80 -41.58
N PHE A 405 4.44 13.07 -42.76
CA PHE A 405 3.61 12.15 -43.55
C PHE A 405 4.35 10.86 -43.94
N SER A 406 5.58 10.97 -44.50
CA SER A 406 6.34 9.80 -44.92
C SER A 406 6.66 8.87 -43.74
N ALA A 407 6.94 9.42 -42.58
CA ALA A 407 7.20 8.65 -41.35
C ALA A 407 5.94 7.93 -40.86
N HIS A 408 4.76 8.58 -40.88
CA HIS A 408 3.49 7.95 -40.59
C HIS A 408 3.17 6.82 -41.56
N VAL A 409 3.26 7.08 -42.87
CA VAL A 409 2.98 6.08 -43.91
C VAL A 409 3.91 4.86 -43.79
N SER A 410 5.20 5.08 -43.48
CA SER A 410 6.14 3.99 -43.26
C SER A 410 5.71 3.08 -42.10
N ARG A 411 5.32 3.66 -40.96
CA ARG A 411 4.82 2.91 -39.80
C ARG A 411 3.51 2.18 -40.10
N LEU A 412 2.55 2.89 -40.71
CA LEU A 412 1.29 2.30 -41.14
C LEU A 412 1.47 1.13 -42.08
N ARG A 413 2.45 1.21 -42.98
CA ARG A 413 2.86 0.10 -43.86
C ARG A 413 3.35 -1.10 -43.04
N GLU A 414 4.26 -0.89 -42.08
CA GLU A 414 4.78 -1.95 -41.23
C GLU A 414 3.63 -2.60 -40.44
N MET A 415 2.76 -1.78 -39.82
CA MET A 415 1.59 -2.28 -39.10
C MET A 415 0.63 -3.08 -39.99
N ALA A 416 0.42 -2.64 -41.25
CA ALA A 416 -0.46 -3.32 -42.20
C ALA A 416 0.12 -4.67 -42.66
N LEU A 417 1.45 -4.82 -42.68
CA LEU A 417 2.10 -6.07 -43.03
C LEU A 417 2.16 -7.08 -41.84
N ASP A 418 2.24 -6.52 -40.61
CA ASP A 418 2.42 -7.33 -39.39
C ASP A 418 1.09 -7.70 -38.71
N VAL A 419 -0.04 -7.06 -39.05
CA VAL A 419 -1.32 -7.25 -38.40
C VAL A 419 -1.80 -8.69 -38.44
N THR A 420 -2.27 -9.20 -37.31
CA THR A 420 -2.93 -10.50 -37.15
C THR A 420 -4.32 -10.31 -36.51
N PRO A 421 -5.19 -11.32 -36.53
CA PRO A 421 -6.47 -11.25 -35.81
C PRO A 421 -6.31 -10.99 -34.32
N ASP A 422 -5.16 -11.35 -33.72
CA ASP A 422 -4.82 -11.18 -32.30
C ASP A 422 -4.06 -9.88 -32.04
N SER A 423 -4.18 -8.90 -32.94
CA SER A 423 -3.57 -7.57 -32.81
C SER A 423 -4.54 -6.57 -32.20
N LEU A 424 -3.99 -5.67 -31.38
CA LEU A 424 -4.61 -4.39 -31.01
C LEU A 424 -3.92 -3.28 -31.82
N VAL A 425 -4.70 -2.59 -32.67
CA VAL A 425 -4.22 -1.51 -33.54
C VAL A 425 -4.75 -0.16 -33.00
N LEU A 426 -3.85 0.76 -32.70
CA LEU A 426 -4.13 2.07 -32.16
C LEU A 426 -3.60 3.16 -33.08
N LEU A 427 -4.49 3.94 -33.69
CA LEU A 427 -4.16 4.96 -34.68
C LEU A 427 -4.62 6.34 -34.23
N ASP A 428 -3.70 7.26 -34.09
CA ASP A 428 -4.06 8.64 -33.75
C ASP A 428 -4.00 9.53 -35.00
N GLU A 429 -5.05 10.33 -35.19
CA GLU A 429 -5.21 11.29 -36.29
C GLU A 429 -4.95 10.71 -37.68
N ILE A 430 -5.49 9.53 -37.96
CA ILE A 430 -5.29 8.85 -39.23
C ILE A 430 -5.67 9.74 -40.42
N GLY A 431 -4.75 9.89 -41.38
CA GLY A 431 -4.94 10.67 -42.65
C GLY A 431 -4.76 12.19 -42.50
N SER A 432 -4.31 12.71 -41.36
CA SER A 432 -4.26 14.15 -41.08
C SER A 432 -3.08 14.88 -41.74
N ALA A 433 -2.05 14.19 -42.18
CA ALA A 433 -0.78 14.81 -42.62
C ALA A 433 -0.68 15.03 -44.15
N THR A 434 -1.79 14.90 -44.90
CA THR A 434 -1.86 15.11 -46.34
C THR A 434 -3.15 15.83 -46.73
N ASP A 435 -3.42 15.95 -48.03
CA ASP A 435 -4.71 16.47 -48.51
C ASP A 435 -5.89 15.74 -47.85
N PRO A 436 -6.93 16.45 -47.38
CA PRO A 436 -8.05 15.84 -46.65
C PRO A 436 -8.82 14.77 -47.42
N GLU A 437 -8.91 14.88 -48.77
CA GLU A 437 -9.59 13.88 -49.58
C GLU A 437 -8.73 12.60 -49.73
N GLU A 438 -7.43 12.79 -50.04
CA GLU A 438 -6.47 11.69 -50.15
C GLU A 438 -6.26 11.02 -48.80
N GLY A 439 -6.06 11.77 -47.74
CA GLY A 439 -5.92 11.30 -46.39
C GLY A 439 -7.15 10.56 -45.87
N GLY A 440 -8.34 11.08 -46.23
CA GLY A 440 -9.61 10.42 -45.94
C GLY A 440 -9.75 9.04 -46.64
N ALA A 441 -9.43 8.99 -47.94
CA ALA A 441 -9.48 7.76 -48.73
C ALA A 441 -8.46 6.71 -48.21
N LEU A 442 -7.22 7.11 -47.95
CA LEU A 442 -6.19 6.26 -47.38
C LEU A 442 -6.57 5.78 -45.99
N GLY A 443 -7.09 6.66 -45.13
CA GLY A 443 -7.52 6.31 -43.79
C GLY A 443 -8.65 5.28 -43.77
N VAL A 444 -9.66 5.44 -44.65
CA VAL A 444 -10.73 4.44 -44.83
C VAL A 444 -10.16 3.10 -45.27
N ALA A 445 -9.27 3.08 -46.26
CA ALA A 445 -8.67 1.87 -46.79
C ALA A 445 -7.84 1.11 -45.70
N LEU A 446 -7.09 1.85 -44.88
CA LEU A 446 -6.28 1.27 -43.80
C LEU A 446 -7.17 0.71 -42.69
N VAL A 447 -8.19 1.46 -42.24
CA VAL A 447 -9.12 0.96 -41.22
C VAL A 447 -9.85 -0.27 -41.73
N ASP A 448 -10.28 -0.28 -43.00
CA ASP A 448 -10.93 -1.45 -43.60
C ASP A 448 -9.99 -2.66 -43.69
N HIS A 449 -8.71 -2.44 -44.01
CA HIS A 449 -7.68 -3.49 -44.02
C HIS A 449 -7.51 -4.12 -42.64
N PHE A 450 -7.33 -3.33 -41.59
CA PHE A 450 -7.21 -3.84 -40.21
C PHE A 450 -8.47 -4.55 -39.74
N ARG A 451 -9.64 -4.01 -40.09
CA ARG A 451 -10.95 -4.65 -39.83
C ARG A 451 -11.05 -6.01 -40.52
N ALA A 452 -10.68 -6.07 -41.81
CA ALA A 452 -10.72 -7.30 -42.59
C ALA A 452 -9.72 -8.34 -42.06
N ALA A 453 -8.57 -7.92 -41.52
CA ALA A 453 -7.63 -8.79 -40.81
C ALA A 453 -8.20 -9.33 -39.48
N GLY A 454 -9.34 -8.80 -38.99
CA GLY A 454 -9.98 -9.22 -37.74
C GLY A 454 -9.33 -8.65 -36.47
N ALA A 455 -8.45 -7.66 -36.60
CA ALA A 455 -7.80 -7.00 -35.47
C ALA A 455 -8.76 -6.08 -34.70
N PHE A 456 -8.51 -5.89 -33.42
CA PHE A 456 -9.15 -4.80 -32.68
C PHE A 456 -8.51 -3.48 -33.09
N THR A 457 -9.29 -2.62 -33.74
CA THR A 457 -8.79 -1.37 -34.31
C THR A 457 -9.46 -0.17 -33.66
N ILE A 458 -8.69 0.71 -33.04
CA ILE A 458 -9.20 1.94 -32.44
C ILE A 458 -8.46 3.10 -33.10
N ALA A 459 -9.19 3.92 -33.85
CA ALA A 459 -8.61 5.04 -34.58
C ALA A 459 -9.26 6.37 -34.18
N SER A 460 -8.47 7.39 -33.99
CA SER A 460 -8.96 8.76 -33.87
C SER A 460 -8.92 9.48 -35.22
N THR A 461 -9.90 10.31 -35.47
CA THR A 461 -9.95 11.12 -36.70
C THR A 461 -10.78 12.37 -36.54
N HIS A 462 -10.47 13.35 -37.37
CA HIS A 462 -11.33 14.52 -37.60
C HIS A 462 -11.93 14.52 -39.02
N LEU A 463 -11.50 13.56 -39.88
CA LEU A 463 -11.89 13.52 -41.30
C LEU A 463 -13.31 13.00 -41.48
N THR A 464 -14.09 13.68 -42.31
CA THR A 464 -15.49 13.38 -42.61
C THR A 464 -15.66 12.02 -43.28
N ALA A 465 -14.76 11.64 -44.16
CA ALA A 465 -14.77 10.37 -44.89
C ALA A 465 -14.82 9.15 -43.92
N LEU A 466 -14.00 9.18 -42.87
CA LEU A 466 -13.95 8.10 -41.86
C LEU A 466 -15.21 8.06 -40.98
N LYS A 467 -15.79 9.22 -40.63
CA LYS A 467 -17.07 9.30 -39.90
C LYS A 467 -18.20 8.68 -40.72
N ILE A 468 -18.25 8.95 -42.03
CA ILE A 468 -19.23 8.35 -42.95
C ILE A 468 -19.01 6.86 -43.10
N TYR A 469 -17.76 6.40 -43.24
CA TYR A 469 -17.41 5.00 -43.30
C TYR A 469 -17.93 4.24 -42.08
N GLY A 470 -17.66 4.75 -40.88
CA GLY A 470 -18.15 4.15 -39.64
C GLY A 470 -19.67 4.18 -39.50
N ALA A 471 -20.36 5.19 -40.07
CA ALA A 471 -21.84 5.21 -40.04
C ALA A 471 -22.47 4.24 -41.03
N ARG A 472 -21.78 3.90 -42.11
CA ARG A 472 -22.29 2.97 -43.16
C ARG A 472 -21.93 1.53 -42.92
N THR A 473 -20.89 1.23 -42.10
CA THR A 473 -20.36 -0.11 -41.88
C THR A 473 -20.85 -0.63 -40.52
N GLN A 474 -21.74 -1.62 -40.50
CA GLN A 474 -22.35 -2.16 -39.27
C GLN A 474 -21.33 -2.72 -38.27
N THR A 475 -20.16 -3.18 -38.72
CA THR A 475 -19.09 -3.74 -37.88
C THR A 475 -18.13 -2.70 -37.36
N VAL A 476 -18.42 -1.41 -37.55
CA VAL A 476 -17.58 -0.28 -37.10
C VAL A 476 -18.43 0.58 -36.18
N LEU A 477 -17.95 0.83 -34.97
CA LEU A 477 -18.54 1.76 -34.02
C LEU A 477 -17.99 3.17 -34.22
N ASN A 478 -18.86 4.14 -34.30
CA ASN A 478 -18.46 5.54 -34.15
C ASN A 478 -18.53 5.94 -32.68
N ALA A 479 -17.61 6.78 -32.24
CA ALA A 479 -17.66 7.45 -30.96
C ALA A 479 -17.26 8.91 -31.10
N SER A 480 -17.69 9.72 -30.15
CA SER A 480 -17.32 11.12 -30.06
C SER A 480 -16.80 11.44 -28.66
N MET A 481 -15.82 12.39 -28.61
CA MET A 481 -15.44 12.98 -27.34
C MET A 481 -16.45 14.06 -26.97
N GLY A 482 -16.95 13.98 -25.74
CA GLY A 482 -17.94 14.91 -25.21
C GLY A 482 -17.40 16.34 -25.13
N PHE A 483 -18.30 17.27 -25.38
CA PHE A 483 -18.02 18.69 -25.42
C PHE A 483 -19.25 19.42 -24.87
N ASP A 484 -19.03 20.40 -24.05
CA ASP A 484 -20.09 21.25 -23.51
C ASP A 484 -20.47 22.30 -24.56
N GLU A 485 -21.70 22.24 -25.05
CA GLU A 485 -22.17 23.17 -26.10
C GLU A 485 -22.28 24.64 -25.61
N GLN A 486 -22.41 24.84 -24.29
CA GLN A 486 -22.52 26.18 -23.72
C GLN A 486 -21.14 26.78 -23.40
N THR A 487 -20.25 25.98 -22.79
CA THR A 487 -18.90 26.44 -22.39
C THR A 487 -17.85 26.19 -23.46
N LEU A 488 -18.12 25.38 -24.47
CA LEU A 488 -17.15 24.85 -25.44
C LEU A 488 -15.93 24.18 -24.83
N ASP A 489 -16.04 23.78 -23.55
CA ASP A 489 -14.99 23.06 -22.85
C ASP A 489 -15.12 21.54 -23.10
N PRO A 490 -14.01 20.82 -23.23
CA PRO A 490 -14.04 19.38 -23.36
C PRO A 490 -14.52 18.74 -22.06
N THR A 491 -15.53 17.88 -22.13
CA THR A 491 -16.00 17.10 -20.97
C THR A 491 -15.17 15.83 -20.77
N TYR A 492 -14.31 15.47 -21.72
CA TYR A 492 -13.48 14.26 -21.74
C TYR A 492 -14.27 12.95 -21.65
N GLN A 493 -15.58 12.97 -21.87
CA GLN A 493 -16.44 11.80 -21.88
C GLN A 493 -16.47 11.16 -23.25
N LEU A 494 -16.23 9.85 -23.33
CA LEU A 494 -16.41 9.08 -24.56
C LEU A 494 -17.88 8.69 -24.72
N ARG A 495 -18.50 9.14 -25.81
CA ARG A 495 -19.89 8.81 -26.20
C ARG A 495 -19.85 7.87 -27.38
N VAL A 496 -20.21 6.63 -27.18
CA VAL A 496 -20.23 5.57 -28.21
C VAL A 496 -21.54 5.60 -28.96
N GLY A 497 -21.51 5.34 -30.26
CA GLY A 497 -22.67 5.20 -31.15
C GLY A 497 -22.86 6.35 -32.13
N LEU A 498 -22.23 7.52 -31.91
CA LEU A 498 -22.37 8.66 -32.80
C LEU A 498 -21.03 9.33 -33.10
N PRO A 499 -20.79 9.75 -34.35
CA PRO A 499 -19.62 10.57 -34.69
C PRO A 499 -19.75 11.97 -34.10
N GLY A 500 -18.63 12.61 -33.77
CA GLY A 500 -18.60 13.96 -33.23
C GLY A 500 -18.97 15.02 -34.26
N LYS A 501 -19.68 16.07 -33.83
CA LYS A 501 -19.93 17.29 -34.63
C LYS A 501 -18.60 17.98 -34.88
N SER A 502 -18.49 18.61 -36.02
CA SER A 502 -17.38 19.51 -36.30
C SER A 502 -17.70 20.89 -35.67
N ALA A 503 -17.01 21.25 -34.60
CA ALA A 503 -17.28 22.49 -33.84
C ALA A 503 -16.30 23.64 -34.18
N GLY A 504 -15.49 23.51 -35.22
CA GLY A 504 -14.45 24.52 -35.56
C GLY A 504 -14.97 25.93 -35.76
N LEU A 505 -16.08 26.11 -36.49
CA LEU A 505 -16.66 27.42 -36.72
C LEU A 505 -17.37 27.98 -35.48
N ASP A 506 -17.97 27.12 -34.65
CA ASP A 506 -18.63 27.52 -33.40
C ASP A 506 -17.57 27.97 -32.37
N ILE A 507 -16.43 27.29 -32.32
CA ILE A 507 -15.27 27.70 -31.52
C ILE A 507 -14.70 29.03 -32.00
N ALA A 508 -14.56 29.22 -33.32
CA ALA A 508 -14.08 30.49 -33.91
C ALA A 508 -15.03 31.65 -33.60
N GLU A 509 -16.32 31.42 -33.68
CA GLU A 509 -17.36 32.40 -33.32
C GLU A 509 -17.21 32.86 -31.88
N ARG A 510 -17.01 31.93 -30.96
CA ARG A 510 -16.86 32.22 -29.55
C ARG A 510 -15.54 32.91 -29.20
N LEU A 511 -14.45 32.60 -29.92
CA LEU A 511 -13.18 33.30 -29.80
C LEU A 511 -13.21 34.72 -30.35
N GLY A 512 -14.38 35.19 -30.82
CA GLY A 512 -14.56 36.53 -31.29
C GLY A 512 -14.18 36.75 -32.75
N MET A 513 -14.16 35.67 -33.55
CA MET A 513 -13.96 35.83 -35.01
C MET A 513 -15.08 36.69 -35.59
N PRO A 514 -14.78 37.72 -36.46
CA PRO A 514 -15.78 38.54 -37.04
C PRO A 514 -16.87 37.78 -37.78
N GLU A 515 -18.13 38.16 -37.56
CA GLU A 515 -19.31 37.48 -38.09
C GLU A 515 -19.33 37.37 -39.62
N ASP A 516 -18.80 38.36 -40.31
CA ASP A 516 -18.65 38.35 -41.76
C ASP A 516 -17.70 37.26 -42.28
N ILE A 517 -16.65 36.95 -41.50
CA ILE A 517 -15.73 35.88 -41.83
C ILE A 517 -16.42 34.52 -41.61
N LEU A 518 -17.13 34.39 -40.53
CA LEU A 518 -17.88 33.16 -40.20
C LEU A 518 -18.99 32.87 -41.18
N LYS A 519 -19.75 33.93 -41.64
CA LYS A 519 -20.78 33.77 -42.65
C LYS A 519 -20.19 33.29 -43.99
N ARG A 520 -19.06 33.86 -44.43
CA ARG A 520 -18.35 33.39 -45.64
C ARG A 520 -17.81 32.00 -45.48
N ALA A 521 -17.26 31.65 -44.33
CA ALA A 521 -16.77 30.31 -44.06
C ALA A 521 -17.91 29.29 -44.11
N ARG A 522 -19.06 29.58 -43.45
CA ARG A 522 -20.25 28.70 -43.49
C ARG A 522 -20.83 28.55 -44.90
N ALA A 523 -20.81 29.65 -45.72
CA ALA A 523 -21.24 29.62 -47.11
C ALA A 523 -20.31 28.83 -48.05
N SER A 524 -19.05 28.62 -47.66
CA SER A 524 -18.06 27.85 -48.40
C SER A 524 -18.04 26.35 -48.07
N LEU A 525 -18.83 25.90 -47.09
CA LEU A 525 -18.99 24.48 -46.78
C LEU A 525 -19.78 23.79 -47.90
N SER A 526 -19.36 22.57 -48.23
CA SER A 526 -20.05 21.76 -49.25
C SER A 526 -21.45 21.37 -48.78
N THR A 527 -22.42 21.27 -49.72
CA THR A 527 -23.79 20.82 -49.39
C THR A 527 -23.82 19.45 -48.67
N GLN A 528 -22.94 18.54 -49.06
CA GLN A 528 -22.83 17.21 -48.43
C GLN A 528 -22.34 17.30 -46.99
N GLU A 529 -21.45 18.21 -46.64
CA GLU A 529 -20.99 18.42 -45.25
C GLU A 529 -22.08 19.02 -44.38
N ILE A 530 -22.92 19.90 -44.93
CA ILE A 530 -24.06 20.50 -44.24
C ILE A 530 -25.11 19.44 -43.94
N GLU A 531 -25.56 18.67 -44.96
CA GLU A 531 -26.56 17.60 -44.80
C GLU A 531 -26.08 16.54 -43.79
N LEU A 532 -24.81 16.13 -43.85
CA LEU A 532 -24.24 15.18 -42.89
C LEU A 532 -24.22 15.74 -41.48
N SER A 533 -23.83 17.02 -41.33
CA SER A 533 -23.78 17.71 -40.04
C SER A 533 -25.16 17.78 -39.38
N GLU A 534 -26.20 18.08 -40.17
CA GLU A 534 -27.58 18.13 -39.69
C GLU A 534 -28.10 16.74 -39.32
N LEU A 535 -27.82 15.70 -40.12
CA LEU A 535 -28.20 14.33 -39.81
C LEU A 535 -27.53 13.84 -38.51
N VAL A 536 -26.23 14.08 -38.35
CA VAL A 536 -25.46 13.75 -37.16
C VAL A 536 -26.01 14.50 -35.94
N ALA A 537 -26.42 15.76 -36.09
CA ALA A 537 -27.03 16.54 -35.04
C ALA A 537 -28.38 16.00 -34.58
N ASP A 538 -29.26 15.56 -35.50
CA ASP A 538 -30.56 14.95 -35.17
C ASP A 538 -30.39 13.59 -34.49
N LEU A 539 -29.46 12.78 -34.99
CA LEU A 539 -29.08 11.51 -34.32
C LEU A 539 -28.51 11.70 -32.91
N HIS A 540 -27.66 12.69 -32.69
CA HIS A 540 -27.18 13.06 -31.36
C HIS A 540 -28.31 13.37 -30.39
N LYS A 541 -29.23 14.21 -30.81
CA LYS A 541 -30.37 14.63 -30.01
C LYS A 541 -31.24 13.46 -29.61
N ARG A 542 -31.52 12.56 -30.55
CA ARG A 542 -32.33 11.35 -30.29
C ARG A 542 -31.62 10.37 -29.36
N LEU A 543 -30.28 10.24 -29.48
CA LEU A 543 -29.53 9.37 -28.58
C LEU A 543 -29.44 9.96 -27.16
N GLU A 544 -29.24 11.26 -27.04
CA GLU A 544 -29.26 11.94 -25.74
C GLU A 544 -30.61 11.78 -25.03
N GLU A 545 -31.71 11.93 -25.77
CA GLU A 545 -33.06 11.68 -25.25
C GLU A 545 -33.24 10.23 -24.83
N SER A 546 -32.79 9.26 -25.66
CA SER A 546 -32.84 7.84 -25.33
C SER A 546 -31.96 7.47 -24.10
N THR A 547 -30.75 8.03 -24.00
CA THR A 547 -29.85 7.78 -22.87
C THR A 547 -30.42 8.37 -21.59
N ARG A 548 -30.96 9.60 -21.67
CA ARG A 548 -31.65 10.25 -20.55
C ARG A 548 -32.83 9.44 -20.05
N LEU A 549 -33.68 8.95 -20.97
CA LEU A 549 -34.81 8.09 -20.62
C LEU A 549 -34.37 6.77 -19.98
N LYS A 550 -33.28 6.17 -20.45
CA LYS A 550 -32.73 4.96 -19.82
C LYS A 550 -32.20 5.25 -18.40
N GLU A 551 -31.49 6.35 -18.18
CA GLU A 551 -31.02 6.73 -16.85
C GLU A 551 -32.18 7.06 -15.89
N GLU A 552 -33.23 7.73 -16.37
CA GLU A 552 -34.46 7.98 -15.61
C GLU A 552 -35.14 6.68 -15.22
N LEU A 553 -35.28 5.75 -16.16
CA LEU A 553 -35.88 4.42 -15.93
C LEU A 553 -35.07 3.61 -14.91
N GLU A 554 -33.75 3.66 -14.98
CA GLU A 554 -32.90 2.96 -14.06
C GLU A 554 -32.94 3.56 -12.65
N ARG A 555 -33.02 4.88 -12.53
CA ARG A 555 -33.27 5.57 -11.24
C ARG A 555 -34.62 5.19 -10.64
N GLU A 556 -35.68 5.16 -11.47
CA GLU A 556 -36.98 4.71 -11.02
C GLU A 556 -36.98 3.25 -10.56
N ARG A 557 -36.28 2.39 -11.28
CA ARG A 557 -36.14 0.98 -10.92
C ARG A 557 -35.43 0.78 -9.60
N LEU A 558 -34.34 1.53 -9.37
CA LEU A 558 -33.60 1.52 -8.11
C LEU A 558 -34.45 2.10 -6.96
N ALA A 559 -35.20 3.16 -7.23
CA ALA A 559 -36.14 3.74 -6.25
C ALA A 559 -37.28 2.78 -5.88
N MET A 560 -37.83 2.06 -6.86
CA MET A 560 -38.84 1.02 -6.59
C MET A 560 -38.27 -0.12 -5.77
N ALA A 561 -37.07 -0.65 -6.14
CA ALA A 561 -36.42 -1.71 -5.39
C ALA A 561 -36.09 -1.29 -3.94
N ALA A 562 -35.71 -0.02 -3.72
CA ALA A 562 -35.48 0.51 -2.39
C ALA A 562 -36.79 0.61 -1.59
N ARG A 563 -37.90 1.04 -2.22
CA ARG A 563 -39.24 1.08 -1.58
C ARG A 563 -39.75 -0.32 -1.24
N GLU A 564 -39.56 -1.29 -2.12
CA GLU A 564 -39.92 -2.68 -1.84
C GLU A 564 -39.16 -3.26 -0.65
N ARG A 565 -37.83 -3.00 -0.57
CA ARG A 565 -37.01 -3.39 0.59
C ARG A 565 -37.48 -2.71 1.88
N GLN A 566 -37.82 -1.42 1.80
CA GLN A 566 -38.32 -0.71 2.97
C GLN A 566 -39.67 -1.26 3.42
N ASN A 567 -40.56 -1.53 2.48
CA ASN A 567 -41.87 -2.12 2.77
C ASN A 567 -41.75 -3.53 3.39
N ALA A 568 -40.79 -4.34 2.92
CA ALA A 568 -40.51 -5.66 3.51
C ALA A 568 -40.04 -5.53 4.95
N ILE A 569 -39.08 -4.62 5.23
CA ILE A 569 -38.60 -4.35 6.59
C ILE A 569 -39.74 -3.85 7.50
N ASP A 570 -40.59 -2.97 6.99
CA ASP A 570 -41.71 -2.43 7.76
C ASP A 570 -42.81 -3.50 8.00
N ALA A 571 -42.99 -4.43 7.08
CA ALA A 571 -43.88 -5.59 7.28
C ALA A 571 -43.34 -6.53 8.37
N GLU A 572 -42.03 -6.87 8.33
CA GLU A 572 -41.39 -7.67 9.38
C GLU A 572 -41.48 -6.99 10.77
N ARG A 573 -41.26 -5.67 10.82
CA ARG A 573 -41.39 -4.92 12.07
C ARG A 573 -42.83 -4.94 12.63
N ARG A 574 -43.84 -4.85 11.74
CA ARG A 574 -45.27 -4.94 12.15
C ARG A 574 -45.62 -6.35 12.65
N GLU A 575 -45.11 -7.39 12.00
CA GLU A 575 -45.28 -8.77 12.48
C GLU A 575 -44.63 -9.00 13.82
N ALA A 576 -43.36 -8.56 13.99
CA ALA A 576 -42.65 -8.65 15.25
C ALA A 576 -43.35 -7.86 16.36
N SER A 577 -43.96 -6.70 16.06
CA SER A 577 -44.72 -5.90 16.99
C SER A 577 -46.03 -6.60 17.42
N LYS A 578 -46.76 -7.22 16.47
CA LYS A 578 -47.96 -8.02 16.75
C LYS A 578 -47.65 -9.23 17.64
N LEU A 579 -46.55 -9.92 17.37
CA LEU A 579 -46.10 -11.05 18.19
C LEU A 579 -45.83 -10.63 19.62
N ARG A 580 -45.12 -9.52 19.83
CA ARG A 580 -44.87 -8.97 21.18
C ARG A 580 -46.15 -8.54 21.89
N GLU A 581 -47.12 -7.98 21.15
CA GLU A 581 -48.42 -7.62 21.73
C GLU A 581 -49.22 -8.87 22.14
N LEU A 582 -49.13 -9.95 21.38
CA LEU A 582 -49.72 -11.23 21.72
C LEU A 582 -49.07 -11.86 22.96
N GLU A 583 -47.72 -11.82 23.03
CA GLU A 583 -46.95 -12.27 24.19
C GLU A 583 -47.35 -11.52 25.46
N THR A 584 -47.41 -10.17 25.40
CA THR A 584 -47.83 -9.35 26.58
C THR A 584 -49.27 -9.65 26.99
N ARG A 585 -50.21 -9.84 26.04
CA ARG A 585 -51.58 -10.23 26.37
C ARG A 585 -51.67 -11.63 27.01
N PHE A 586 -50.80 -12.53 26.58
CA PHE A 586 -50.76 -13.88 27.14
C PHE A 586 -50.20 -13.86 28.59
N ASP A 587 -49.14 -13.13 28.82
CA ASP A 587 -48.56 -12.95 30.17
C ASP A 587 -49.58 -12.28 31.13
N ASP A 588 -50.34 -11.28 30.67
CA ASP A 588 -51.41 -10.67 31.45
C ASP A 588 -52.53 -11.64 31.75
N MET A 589 -52.89 -12.53 30.78
CA MET A 589 -53.92 -13.53 31.00
C MET A 589 -53.43 -14.61 31.96
N GLU A 590 -52.14 -15.05 31.88
CA GLU A 590 -51.53 -15.97 32.81
C GLU A 590 -51.51 -15.40 34.22
N LYS A 591 -51.19 -14.10 34.38
CA LYS A 591 -51.19 -13.40 35.64
C LYS A 591 -52.56 -13.32 36.29
N ARG A 592 -53.59 -12.95 35.51
CA ARG A 592 -54.98 -12.90 35.99
C ARG A 592 -55.50 -14.29 36.35
N TRP A 593 -55.11 -15.32 35.64
CA TRP A 593 -55.49 -16.70 35.96
C TRP A 593 -54.82 -17.18 37.23
N ARG A 594 -53.52 -16.83 37.45
CA ARG A 594 -52.78 -17.10 38.64
C ARG A 594 -53.41 -16.47 39.87
N GLU A 595 -53.76 -15.18 39.78
CA GLU A 595 -54.46 -14.44 40.83
C GLU A 595 -55.82 -15.09 41.21
N ARG A 596 -56.58 -15.52 40.22
CA ARG A 596 -57.86 -16.24 40.45
C ARG A 596 -57.65 -17.66 41.03
N ALA A 597 -56.62 -18.36 40.63
CA ALA A 597 -56.30 -19.67 41.20
C ALA A 597 -55.83 -19.55 42.66
N ASP A 598 -55.06 -18.53 43.00
CA ASP A 598 -54.63 -18.25 44.39
C ASP A 598 -55.83 -17.79 45.25
N GLU A 599 -56.74 -16.97 44.71
CA GLU A 599 -57.98 -16.62 45.37
C GLU A 599 -58.88 -17.83 45.66
N THR A 600 -58.97 -18.80 44.72
CA THR A 600 -59.69 -20.02 44.89
C THR A 600 -59.05 -20.96 45.90
N LEU A 601 -57.71 -21.04 45.88
CA LEU A 601 -56.96 -21.82 46.86
C LEU A 601 -57.05 -21.26 48.27
N THR A 602 -57.05 -19.90 48.43
CA THR A 602 -57.28 -19.27 49.75
C THR A 602 -58.67 -19.52 50.28
N LYS A 603 -59.71 -19.49 49.41
CA LYS A 603 -61.11 -19.81 49.82
C LYS A 603 -61.30 -21.28 50.21
N ILE A 604 -60.53 -22.19 49.59
CA ILE A 604 -60.50 -23.64 49.97
C ILE A 604 -59.68 -23.82 51.30
N ALA A 605 -58.74 -22.90 51.64
CA ALA A 605 -57.87 -22.98 52.79
C ALA A 605 -58.60 -22.80 54.15
N GLU A 606 -59.90 -22.54 54.23
CA GLU A 606 -60.63 -22.31 55.49
C GLU A 606 -61.33 -23.53 56.13
N THR A 607 -61.27 -24.77 55.61
CA THR A 607 -61.82 -26.00 56.20
C THR A 607 -60.75 -27.14 56.37
N SER A 608 -60.80 -27.89 57.45
CA SER A 608 -59.77 -28.61 58.22
C SER A 608 -58.99 -29.78 57.60
N ASP A 609 -58.90 -30.00 56.31
CA ASP A 609 -58.03 -31.06 55.72
C ASP A 609 -57.10 -30.61 54.57
N ARG A 610 -56.67 -29.42 54.70
CA ARG A 610 -56.32 -28.53 53.57
C ARG A 610 -54.87 -28.49 53.10
N ARG A 611 -53.88 -28.92 53.87
CA ARG A 611 -52.47 -28.80 53.41
C ARG A 611 -52.12 -29.80 52.30
N LYS A 612 -52.70 -30.99 52.28
CA LYS A 612 -52.45 -31.97 51.22
C LYS A 612 -53.12 -31.59 49.87
N ALA A 613 -54.33 -31.04 49.95
CA ALA A 613 -55.07 -30.59 48.73
C ALA A 613 -54.45 -29.34 48.10
N ALA A 614 -53.89 -28.43 48.91
CA ALA A 614 -53.22 -27.23 48.43
C ALA A 614 -51.88 -27.56 47.70
N ASP A 615 -51.12 -28.48 48.26
CA ASP A 615 -49.86 -28.94 47.61
C ASP A 615 -50.12 -29.74 46.30
N GLU A 616 -51.22 -30.46 46.24
CA GLU A 616 -51.58 -31.24 45.08
C GLU A 616 -52.16 -30.32 43.98
N ALA A 617 -52.98 -29.33 44.31
CA ALA A 617 -53.47 -28.29 43.41
C ALA A 617 -52.31 -27.43 42.86
N GLN A 618 -51.28 -27.10 43.67
CA GLN A 618 -50.12 -26.36 43.22
C GLN A 618 -49.22 -27.15 42.26
N ARG A 619 -49.09 -28.45 42.49
CA ARG A 619 -48.41 -29.38 41.56
C ARG A 619 -49.18 -29.54 40.27
N GLN A 620 -50.49 -29.65 40.27
CA GLN A 620 -51.29 -29.73 39.04
C GLN A 620 -51.26 -28.42 38.27
N THR A 621 -51.30 -27.28 38.91
CA THR A 621 -51.23 -25.96 38.29
C THR A 621 -49.89 -25.76 37.61
N SER A 622 -48.79 -26.18 38.26
CA SER A 622 -47.47 -26.09 37.69
C SER A 622 -47.28 -27.03 36.49
N ARG A 623 -47.97 -28.19 36.48
CA ARG A 623 -47.93 -29.14 35.34
C ARG A 623 -48.70 -28.63 34.14
N VAL A 624 -49.91 -28.11 34.33
CA VAL A 624 -50.72 -27.53 33.28
C VAL A 624 -50.04 -26.28 32.66
N ARG A 625 -49.34 -25.48 33.47
CA ARG A 625 -48.55 -24.35 33.01
C ARG A 625 -47.41 -24.79 32.11
N ARG A 626 -46.73 -25.90 32.43
CA ARG A 626 -45.65 -26.44 31.63
C ARG A 626 -46.15 -27.00 30.31
N GLU A 627 -47.24 -27.74 30.35
CA GLU A 627 -47.85 -28.25 29.13
C GLU A 627 -48.39 -27.15 28.21
N MET A 628 -48.93 -26.08 28.76
CA MET A 628 -49.43 -24.93 28.00
C MET A 628 -48.28 -24.09 27.42
N ARG A 629 -47.11 -24.06 28.07
CA ARG A 629 -45.95 -23.38 27.52
C ARG A 629 -45.29 -24.22 26.41
N GLU A 630 -45.24 -25.51 26.56
CA GLU A 630 -44.77 -26.45 25.52
C GLU A 630 -45.68 -26.43 24.30
N ASP A 631 -47.00 -26.36 24.48
CA ASP A 631 -47.96 -26.22 23.40
C ASP A 631 -47.87 -24.84 22.70
N TRP A 632 -47.59 -23.77 23.40
CA TRP A 632 -47.35 -22.44 22.83
C TRP A 632 -46.08 -22.38 22.03
N GLU A 633 -44.98 -22.93 22.53
CA GLU A 633 -43.68 -23.04 21.81
C GLU A 633 -43.80 -23.92 20.55
N ALA A 634 -44.73 -24.89 20.54
CA ALA A 634 -45.03 -25.72 19.37
C ALA A 634 -45.93 -25.03 18.33
N LEU A 635 -46.72 -24.01 18.75
CA LEU A 635 -47.62 -23.25 17.85
C LEU A 635 -46.92 -22.01 17.20
N LEU A 636 -45.72 -21.64 17.66
CA LEU A 636 -44.87 -20.65 17.01
C LEU A 636 -44.37 -21.26 15.70
N PRO A 637 -44.68 -20.69 14.53
CA PRO A 637 -44.21 -21.26 13.27
C PRO A 637 -42.70 -21.21 13.22
N ALA A 638 -42.04 -22.31 12.86
CA ALA A 638 -40.60 -22.46 12.63
C ALA A 638 -40.14 -21.64 11.43
N GLN A 639 -40.39 -20.32 11.43
CA GLN A 639 -40.02 -19.38 10.37
C GLN A 639 -38.89 -18.40 10.72
N SER A 640 -38.13 -18.68 11.74
CA SER A 640 -36.87 -17.95 11.97
C SER A 640 -35.60 -18.77 11.71
N ALA A 641 -35.72 -19.84 10.90
CA ALA A 641 -34.54 -20.61 10.45
C ALA A 641 -34.24 -20.28 8.98
N GLY A 642 -33.89 -19.02 8.72
CA GLY A 642 -33.61 -18.56 7.35
C GLY A 642 -32.61 -17.39 7.28
N VAL A 643 -31.89 -17.12 8.35
CA VAL A 643 -30.71 -16.27 8.30
C VAL A 643 -29.50 -17.18 8.53
N THR A 644 -28.75 -17.40 7.48
CA THR A 644 -27.53 -18.20 7.46
C THR A 644 -26.62 -17.72 8.57
N ASP A 645 -26.46 -18.58 9.58
CA ASP A 645 -25.39 -18.50 10.57
C ASP A 645 -24.05 -18.53 9.87
N ALA A 646 -23.34 -17.41 9.92
CA ALA A 646 -21.90 -17.49 9.91
C ALA A 646 -21.48 -18.26 11.19
N PRO A 647 -20.53 -19.20 11.13
CA PRO A 647 -20.21 -20.03 12.26
C PRO A 647 -19.65 -19.18 13.40
N SER A 648 -20.47 -18.98 14.42
CA SER A 648 -20.05 -18.41 15.68
C SER A 648 -19.06 -19.37 16.32
N ARG A 649 -17.77 -19.02 16.32
CA ARG A 649 -16.77 -19.67 17.16
C ARG A 649 -17.28 -19.61 18.60
N ARG A 650 -17.62 -20.77 19.17
CA ARG A 650 -17.85 -20.91 20.61
C ARG A 650 -16.55 -20.57 21.32
N LEU A 651 -16.42 -19.34 21.79
CA LEU A 651 -15.36 -18.94 22.69
C LEU A 651 -15.52 -19.79 23.97
N LYS A 652 -14.44 -20.43 24.41
CA LYS A 652 -14.41 -21.14 25.69
C LYS A 652 -14.63 -20.14 26.82
N ILE A 653 -15.51 -20.50 27.76
CA ILE A 653 -15.76 -19.69 28.95
C ILE A 653 -14.62 -19.98 29.93
N GLU A 654 -13.70 -19.00 30.07
CA GLU A 654 -12.54 -19.09 30.97
C GLU A 654 -12.64 -18.04 32.07
N GLU A 655 -11.91 -18.22 33.18
CA GLU A 655 -11.86 -17.23 34.26
C GLU A 655 -11.34 -15.88 33.73
N GLY A 656 -12.02 -14.80 34.08
CA GLY A 656 -11.69 -13.43 33.64
C GLY A 656 -12.52 -12.89 32.48
N VAL A 657 -13.18 -13.74 31.73
CA VAL A 657 -13.98 -13.37 30.55
C VAL A 657 -15.26 -12.68 30.98
N ARG A 658 -15.70 -11.68 30.22
CA ARG A 658 -17.00 -11.00 30.43
C ARG A 658 -18.10 -11.73 29.68
N VAL A 659 -19.20 -11.96 30.40
CA VAL A 659 -20.35 -12.69 29.89
C VAL A 659 -21.64 -11.92 30.09
N ARG A 660 -22.59 -12.08 29.21
CA ARG A 660 -23.95 -11.60 29.39
C ARG A 660 -24.79 -12.74 29.95
N VAL A 661 -25.39 -12.51 31.09
CA VAL A 661 -26.19 -13.52 31.80
C VAL A 661 -27.68 -13.15 31.73
N LYS A 662 -28.52 -14.13 31.47
CA LYS A 662 -30.00 -13.96 31.47
C LYS A 662 -30.50 -13.34 32.76
N GLY A 663 -31.22 -12.23 32.62
CA GLY A 663 -31.81 -11.54 33.79
C GLY A 663 -30.89 -10.52 34.47
N ILE A 664 -29.64 -10.34 34.02
CA ILE A 664 -28.71 -9.33 34.52
C ILE A 664 -28.45 -8.30 33.43
N ARG A 665 -28.76 -7.03 33.69
CA ARG A 665 -28.62 -5.94 32.68
C ARG A 665 -27.17 -5.58 32.38
N ASP A 666 -26.25 -5.79 33.34
CA ASP A 666 -24.84 -5.44 33.18
C ASP A 666 -24.00 -6.68 32.85
N LEU A 667 -22.89 -6.45 32.11
CA LEU A 667 -21.95 -7.52 31.77
C LEU A 667 -21.31 -8.05 33.05
N ALA A 668 -21.43 -9.35 33.29
CA ALA A 668 -20.85 -10.05 34.43
C ALA A 668 -19.45 -10.63 34.05
N ARG A 669 -18.54 -10.65 34.98
CA ARG A 669 -17.21 -11.24 34.81
C ARG A 669 -17.14 -12.63 35.44
N VAL A 670 -16.67 -13.63 34.69
CA VAL A 670 -16.45 -14.98 35.21
C VAL A 670 -15.28 -14.95 36.20
N ARG A 671 -15.55 -15.28 37.45
CA ARG A 671 -14.56 -15.30 38.53
C ARG A 671 -13.95 -16.67 38.74
N ARG A 672 -14.75 -17.73 38.62
CA ARG A 672 -14.33 -19.10 38.88
C ARG A 672 -15.21 -20.11 38.16
N ASP A 673 -14.58 -21.16 37.65
CA ASP A 673 -15.27 -22.37 37.19
C ASP A 673 -15.48 -23.30 38.39
N LEU A 674 -16.74 -23.61 38.68
CA LEU A 674 -17.13 -24.47 39.80
C LEU A 674 -17.25 -25.95 39.40
N GLY A 675 -16.96 -26.25 38.11
CA GLY A 675 -17.14 -27.59 37.56
C GLY A 675 -18.61 -27.91 37.25
N ASN A 676 -18.84 -28.98 36.48
CA ASN A 676 -20.20 -29.44 36.07
C ASN A 676 -21.00 -28.36 35.29
N GLY A 677 -20.33 -27.47 34.55
CA GLY A 677 -20.98 -26.42 33.74
C GLY A 677 -21.58 -25.28 34.54
N ARG A 678 -21.10 -25.04 35.77
CA ARG A 678 -21.49 -23.91 36.62
C ARG A 678 -20.33 -22.95 36.80
N PHE A 679 -20.63 -21.66 36.70
CA PHE A 679 -19.67 -20.58 36.82
C PHE A 679 -20.11 -19.59 37.89
N GLU A 680 -19.16 -19.09 38.66
CA GLU A 680 -19.39 -17.96 39.57
C GLU A 680 -19.07 -16.67 38.78
N VAL A 681 -20.07 -15.84 38.59
CA VAL A 681 -19.93 -14.57 37.85
C VAL A 681 -20.19 -13.38 38.80
N GLU A 682 -19.45 -12.31 38.59
CA GLU A 682 -19.55 -11.06 39.33
C GLU A 682 -20.19 -9.99 38.44
N ALA A 683 -21.34 -9.48 38.83
CA ALA A 683 -22.02 -8.38 38.17
C ALA A 683 -22.18 -7.22 39.18
N GLY A 684 -21.35 -6.19 39.05
CA GLY A 684 -21.28 -5.09 40.01
C GLY A 684 -20.87 -5.57 41.41
N PHE A 685 -21.75 -5.43 42.39
CA PHE A 685 -21.52 -5.85 43.78
C PHE A 685 -22.08 -7.26 44.12
N MET A 686 -22.69 -7.94 43.14
CA MET A 686 -23.34 -9.24 43.38
C MET A 686 -22.51 -10.37 42.76
N LYS A 687 -22.36 -11.45 43.53
CA LYS A 687 -21.81 -12.72 43.04
C LYS A 687 -22.94 -13.70 42.83
N VAL A 688 -23.09 -14.21 41.63
CA VAL A 688 -24.17 -15.13 41.26
C VAL A 688 -23.57 -16.37 40.62
N GLN A 689 -24.11 -17.53 40.98
CA GLN A 689 -23.77 -18.79 40.30
C GLN A 689 -24.72 -18.99 39.13
N VAL A 690 -24.16 -19.18 37.94
CA VAL A 690 -24.90 -19.35 36.71
C VAL A 690 -24.45 -20.64 35.99
N THR A 691 -25.34 -21.20 35.21
CA THR A 691 -25.04 -22.37 34.38
C THR A 691 -24.68 -21.90 32.98
N VAL A 692 -24.06 -22.75 32.15
CA VAL A 692 -23.77 -22.45 30.73
C VAL A 692 -25.02 -22.02 29.97
N ALA A 693 -26.20 -22.53 30.33
CA ALA A 693 -27.49 -22.21 29.71
C ALA A 693 -28.00 -20.78 30.05
N ASP A 694 -27.47 -20.17 31.09
CA ASP A 694 -27.84 -18.83 31.54
C ASP A 694 -26.92 -17.75 30.93
N ILE A 695 -25.85 -18.15 30.21
CA ILE A 695 -24.90 -17.26 29.56
C ILE A 695 -25.34 -17.09 28.08
N GLU A 696 -25.71 -15.89 27.72
CA GLU A 696 -26.19 -15.55 26.36
C GLU A 696 -25.04 -15.22 25.42
N GLU A 697 -24.02 -14.48 25.89
CA GLU A 697 -22.89 -14.03 25.05
C GLU A 697 -21.60 -14.02 25.86
N VAL A 698 -20.48 -14.30 25.19
CA VAL A 698 -19.12 -14.31 25.77
C VAL A 698 -18.28 -13.27 25.04
N PHE A 699 -17.66 -12.34 25.79
CA PHE A 699 -16.86 -11.24 25.25
C PHE A 699 -15.38 -11.44 25.60
N ALA A 700 -14.48 -11.47 24.61
CA ALA A 700 -13.04 -11.53 24.85
C ALA A 700 -12.50 -10.22 25.45
N GLU A 701 -11.60 -10.33 26.43
CA GLU A 701 -10.96 -9.16 27.05
C GLU A 701 -10.01 -8.48 26.04
N ASN A 702 -10.34 -7.23 25.63
CA ASN A 702 -9.37 -6.34 25.01
C ASN A 702 -8.70 -5.54 26.13
N ASN A 703 -7.41 -5.77 26.35
CA ASN A 703 -6.57 -4.91 27.16
C ASN A 703 -6.44 -3.55 26.49
N ALA A 704 -7.27 -2.60 26.90
CA ALA A 704 -7.10 -1.18 26.60
C ALA A 704 -6.84 -0.43 27.91
N PRO A 705 -5.91 0.53 27.96
CA PRO A 705 -5.58 1.26 29.18
C PRO A 705 -6.76 2.16 29.61
N ALA A 706 -6.87 2.33 30.92
CA ALA A 706 -7.94 3.05 31.59
C ALA A 706 -8.09 4.50 31.07
N SER A 707 -9.26 4.80 30.51
CA SER A 707 -9.64 6.15 30.14
C SER A 707 -10.23 6.90 31.35
N SER A 708 -9.71 8.08 31.58
CA SER A 708 -10.23 9.07 32.53
C SER A 708 -11.66 9.49 32.19
N LYS A 709 -12.48 9.67 33.24
CA LYS A 709 -13.89 10.06 33.16
C LYS A 709 -14.05 11.49 32.61
N LEU A 710 -14.74 11.63 31.49
CA LEU A 710 -15.24 12.90 30.98
C LEU A 710 -16.66 13.22 31.48
N PRO A 711 -17.05 14.49 31.62
CA PRO A 711 -18.35 14.89 32.13
C PRO A 711 -19.51 14.66 31.16
N LYS A 712 -20.70 14.45 31.67
CA LYS A 712 -21.92 13.94 31.00
C LYS A 712 -22.65 14.87 30.02
N ASN A 713 -22.09 15.96 29.54
CA ASN A 713 -22.88 16.96 28.77
C ASN A 713 -22.25 17.44 27.48
N VAL A 714 -21.46 16.61 26.74
CA VAL A 714 -20.95 17.01 25.43
C VAL A 714 -21.38 15.99 24.38
N ARG A 715 -22.25 16.42 23.45
CA ARG A 715 -22.55 15.69 22.20
C ARG A 715 -21.49 16.07 21.14
N PHE A 716 -20.70 15.10 20.70
CA PHE A 716 -19.82 15.26 19.55
C PHE A 716 -20.56 14.91 18.25
N GLN A 717 -20.54 15.86 17.31
CA GLN A 717 -20.85 15.61 15.91
C GLN A 717 -19.54 15.28 15.19
N ALA A 718 -19.42 14.09 14.61
CA ALA A 718 -18.23 13.66 13.86
C ALA A 718 -18.12 14.47 12.56
N GLY A 719 -17.08 15.29 12.46
CA GLY A 719 -16.63 15.90 11.23
C GLY A 719 -15.74 14.93 10.43
N PRO A 720 -15.38 15.24 9.17
CA PRO A 720 -14.66 14.34 8.29
C PRO A 720 -13.28 13.97 8.85
N ALA A 721 -12.91 12.69 8.68
CA ALA A 721 -11.70 12.09 9.19
C ALA A 721 -10.45 12.88 8.78
N LEU A 722 -9.73 13.42 9.77
CA LEU A 722 -8.41 14.04 9.61
C LEU A 722 -7.34 12.94 9.51
N SER A 723 -6.44 13.09 8.55
CA SER A 723 -5.24 12.26 8.36
C SER A 723 -4.36 12.23 9.62
N PRO A 724 -3.58 11.16 9.86
CA PRO A 724 -2.75 11.05 11.05
C PRO A 724 -1.74 12.19 11.12
N LEU A 725 -1.73 12.90 12.22
CA LEU A 725 -0.86 14.03 12.53
C LEU A 725 0.60 13.62 12.51
N VAL A 726 1.39 14.26 11.66
CA VAL A 726 2.85 14.13 11.64
C VAL A 726 3.40 14.89 12.85
N GLN A 727 3.72 14.18 13.91
CA GLN A 727 4.35 14.72 15.11
C GLN A 727 5.84 15.04 14.94
N GLU A 728 6.39 14.84 13.76
CA GLU A 728 7.80 14.99 13.47
C GLU A 728 8.05 15.54 12.07
N ILE A 729 9.07 16.43 11.96
CA ILE A 729 9.61 16.89 10.68
C ILE A 729 11.12 16.63 10.60
N ASN A 730 11.59 16.15 9.45
CA ASN A 730 13.00 15.92 9.18
C ASN A 730 13.48 16.91 8.09
N VAL A 731 14.49 17.71 8.43
CA VAL A 731 15.11 18.71 7.56
C VAL A 731 16.62 18.47 7.34
N ILE A 732 17.09 17.24 7.56
CA ILE A 732 18.50 16.88 7.33
C ILE A 732 18.82 16.99 5.84
N GLY A 733 19.90 17.71 5.52
CA GLY A 733 20.42 17.85 4.15
C GLY A 733 19.76 18.99 3.34
N GLU A 734 18.86 19.76 3.94
CA GLU A 734 18.26 20.93 3.30
C GLU A 734 19.10 22.19 3.48
N HIS A 735 18.90 23.19 2.60
CA HIS A 735 19.45 24.52 2.78
C HIS A 735 18.74 25.24 3.93
N ALA A 736 19.48 26.08 4.67
CA ALA A 736 18.97 26.68 5.90
C ALA A 736 17.68 27.51 5.69
N GLU A 737 17.53 28.20 4.57
CA GLU A 737 16.34 28.98 4.24
C GLU A 737 15.12 28.09 3.96
N GLU A 738 15.30 27.02 3.19
CA GLU A 738 14.23 26.06 2.88
C GLU A 738 13.77 25.28 4.14
N ALA A 739 14.75 24.94 5.00
CA ALA A 739 14.45 24.27 6.26
C ALA A 739 13.64 25.16 7.21
N ILE A 740 13.96 26.46 7.29
CA ILE A 740 13.20 27.45 8.07
C ILE A 740 11.75 27.51 7.61
N ASP A 741 11.52 27.70 6.31
CA ASP A 741 10.17 27.79 5.72
C ASP A 741 9.34 26.51 5.95
N ARG A 742 9.98 25.35 5.90
CA ARG A 742 9.30 24.08 6.17
C ARG A 742 8.97 23.91 7.63
N VAL A 743 9.88 24.24 8.52
CA VAL A 743 9.66 24.16 9.97
C VAL A 743 8.55 25.13 10.40
N GLU A 744 8.51 26.34 9.86
CA GLU A 744 7.47 27.31 10.17
C GLU A 744 6.08 26.81 9.77
N ARG A 745 5.91 26.33 8.53
CA ARG A 745 4.64 25.72 8.08
C ARG A 745 4.26 24.48 8.88
N PHE A 746 5.24 23.71 9.33
CA PHE A 746 5.00 22.55 10.18
C PHE A 746 4.51 22.95 11.58
N LEU A 747 5.08 23.99 12.17
CA LEU A 747 4.65 24.52 13.47
C LEU A 747 3.22 25.09 13.39
N ASP A 748 2.89 25.82 12.31
CA ASP A 748 1.55 26.33 12.08
C ASP A 748 0.52 25.20 11.95
N ALA A 749 0.87 24.15 11.19
CA ALA A 749 0.03 22.97 11.05
C ALA A 749 -0.15 22.23 12.38
N ALA A 750 0.89 22.14 13.20
CA ALA A 750 0.87 21.49 14.51
C ALA A 750 -0.01 22.27 15.51
N VAL A 751 0.04 23.60 15.47
CA VAL A 751 -0.84 24.47 16.28
C VAL A 751 -2.29 24.31 15.85
N MET A 752 -2.58 24.31 14.55
CA MET A 752 -3.95 24.09 14.04
C MET A 752 -4.50 22.70 14.41
N ALA A 753 -3.61 21.75 14.62
CA ALA A 753 -3.93 20.38 15.01
C ALA A 753 -3.94 20.16 16.55
N THR A 754 -3.79 21.23 17.34
CA THR A 754 -3.74 21.16 18.82
C THR A 754 -2.71 20.15 19.37
N SER A 755 -1.54 20.04 18.70
CA SER A 755 -0.46 19.17 19.13
C SER A 755 0.35 19.86 20.22
N ALA A 756 0.35 19.32 21.44
CA ALA A 756 1.08 19.88 22.55
C ALA A 756 2.62 19.77 22.41
N ARG A 757 3.10 18.80 21.63
CA ARG A 757 4.56 18.50 21.49
C ARG A 757 4.87 18.00 20.10
N VAL A 758 5.94 18.55 19.49
CA VAL A 758 6.46 18.12 18.17
C VAL A 758 7.97 17.96 18.17
N ARG A 759 8.51 17.20 17.21
CA ARG A 759 9.94 16.93 17.06
C ARG A 759 10.48 17.44 15.72
N ILE A 760 11.61 18.14 15.75
CA ILE A 760 12.30 18.64 14.56
C ILE A 760 13.68 18.00 14.49
N VAL A 761 13.94 17.24 13.42
CA VAL A 761 15.21 16.51 13.20
C VAL A 761 16.04 17.29 12.18
N HIS A 762 17.17 17.84 12.63
CA HIS A 762 18.09 18.66 11.82
C HIS A 762 19.47 18.07 11.65
N GLY A 763 19.74 16.90 12.25
CA GLY A 763 21.02 16.19 12.16
C GLY A 763 22.14 16.75 13.02
N HIS A 764 23.28 16.04 13.02
CA HIS A 764 24.46 16.37 13.85
C HIS A 764 25.51 17.19 13.11
N GLY A 765 25.36 17.54 11.82
CA GLY A 765 26.36 18.19 10.96
C GLY A 765 27.04 19.41 11.58
N MET A 766 27.53 20.34 10.78
CA MET A 766 28.26 21.55 11.26
C MET A 766 27.44 22.52 12.13
N GLY A 767 26.21 22.14 12.49
CA GLY A 767 25.30 22.85 13.37
C GLY A 767 24.61 24.09 12.76
N ILE A 768 24.72 24.28 11.45
CA ILE A 768 24.09 25.42 10.73
C ILE A 768 22.56 25.32 10.82
N LEU A 769 21.99 24.18 10.44
CA LEU A 769 20.54 23.92 10.51
C LEU A 769 20.04 24.00 11.96
N LYS A 770 20.75 23.43 12.91
CA LYS A 770 20.41 23.51 14.34
C LYS A 770 20.27 24.95 14.80
N ARG A 771 21.27 25.82 14.48
CA ARG A 771 21.23 27.25 14.86
C ARG A 771 20.05 27.96 14.18
N ALA A 772 19.85 27.74 12.88
CA ALA A 772 18.77 28.34 12.12
C ALA A 772 17.38 27.96 12.71
N VAL A 773 17.16 26.68 13.00
CA VAL A 773 15.93 26.20 13.64
C VAL A 773 15.78 26.79 15.05
N GLN A 774 16.83 26.85 15.85
CA GLN A 774 16.74 27.43 17.20
C GLN A 774 16.47 28.94 17.17
N GLU A 775 16.95 29.69 16.18
CA GLU A 775 16.65 31.11 16.01
C GLU A 775 15.19 31.31 15.60
N LEU A 776 14.66 30.49 14.73
CA LEU A 776 13.25 30.47 14.36
C LEU A 776 12.35 30.19 15.59
N LEU A 777 12.66 29.14 16.34
CA LEU A 777 11.89 28.75 17.52
C LEU A 777 11.86 29.82 18.63
N LYS A 778 12.95 30.59 18.81
CA LYS A 778 12.97 31.74 19.74
C LYS A 778 12.05 32.87 19.34
N LYS A 779 11.79 33.04 18.03
CA LYS A 779 10.97 34.14 17.50
C LYS A 779 9.52 33.75 17.31
N ASN A 780 9.22 32.45 17.25
CA ASN A 780 7.88 31.95 16.94
C ASN A 780 6.93 32.13 18.15
N PRO A 781 5.79 32.84 18.03
CA PRO A 781 4.87 33.15 19.13
C PRO A 781 4.16 31.93 19.71
N HIS A 782 4.05 30.83 18.95
CA HIS A 782 3.36 29.61 19.34
C HIS A 782 4.23 28.61 20.10
N VAL A 783 5.53 28.86 20.21
CA VAL A 783 6.46 28.00 20.94
C VAL A 783 6.51 28.42 22.40
N GLU A 784 6.24 27.49 23.31
CA GLU A 784 6.38 27.73 24.75
C GLU A 784 7.82 27.44 25.18
N LYS A 785 8.35 26.29 24.76
CA LYS A 785 9.64 25.81 25.17
C LYS A 785 10.24 24.87 24.13
N PHE A 786 11.56 24.86 24.01
CA PHE A 786 12.27 23.90 23.18
C PHE A 786 13.59 23.47 23.82
N TYR A 787 13.97 22.20 23.59
CA TYR A 787 15.19 21.60 24.15
C TYR A 787 15.68 20.44 23.26
N PRO A 788 16.98 20.06 23.38
CA PRO A 788 17.51 18.91 22.64
C PRO A 788 16.77 17.63 23.02
N ALA A 789 16.53 16.75 22.05
CA ALA A 789 15.90 15.46 22.29
C ALA A 789 16.78 14.55 23.18
N SER A 790 16.16 13.57 23.86
CA SER A 790 16.88 12.56 24.63
C SER A 790 17.76 11.67 23.72
N GLN A 791 18.74 10.96 24.27
CA GLN A 791 19.64 10.09 23.50
C GLN A 791 18.86 9.05 22.66
N TYR A 792 17.73 8.58 23.18
CA TYR A 792 16.86 7.61 22.49
C TYR A 792 15.92 8.25 21.43
N GLU A 793 15.79 9.57 21.44
CA GLU A 793 14.94 10.34 20.53
C GLU A 793 15.73 11.16 19.49
N GLY A 794 17.00 10.85 19.25
CA GLY A 794 17.85 11.52 18.27
C GLY A 794 18.91 12.44 18.86
N GLY A 795 19.01 12.56 20.18
CA GLY A 795 20.07 13.30 20.89
C GLY A 795 20.21 14.75 20.45
N THR A 796 21.45 15.21 20.27
CA THR A 796 21.75 16.60 19.85
C THR A 796 21.41 16.87 18.36
N GLY A 797 21.00 15.86 17.59
CA GLY A 797 20.58 15.98 16.19
C GLY A 797 19.09 16.29 16.01
N ALA A 798 18.31 16.31 17.09
CA ALA A 798 16.89 16.65 17.07
C ALA A 798 16.55 17.66 18.18
N THR A 799 15.51 18.46 17.95
CA THR A 799 14.98 19.44 18.92
C THR A 799 13.51 19.12 19.17
N ILE A 800 13.14 19.02 20.44
CA ILE A 800 11.76 18.89 20.89
C ILE A 800 11.20 20.29 21.12
N VAL A 801 9.98 20.53 20.66
CA VAL A 801 9.27 21.80 20.80
C VAL A 801 7.95 21.56 21.51
N GLU A 802 7.69 22.27 22.56
CA GLU A 802 6.41 22.35 23.26
C GLU A 802 5.69 23.60 22.77
N LEU A 803 4.46 23.42 22.30
CA LEU A 803 3.64 24.49 21.76
C LEU A 803 2.69 25.00 22.86
N LYS A 804 2.33 26.27 22.77
CA LYS A 804 1.37 26.90 23.69
C LYS A 804 -0.04 26.41 23.38
N ASP A 805 -0.80 26.11 24.41
CA ASP A 805 -2.23 25.75 24.31
C ASP A 805 -3.07 26.90 23.70
#